data_9e16c05618e3cc2b5b1ba33beef33533
#
_entry.id   9e16c05618e3cc2b5b1ba33beef33533
#
_cell.length_a   1.000
_cell.length_b   1.000
_cell.length_c   1.000
_cell.angle_alpha   90.00
_cell.angle_beta   90.00
_cell.angle_gamma   90.00
#
_symmetry.space_group_name_H-M   'P 1'
#
loop_
_entity.id
_entity.type
_entity.pdbx_description
1 polymer ?
#
loop_
_entity_poly.entity_id
_entity_poly.type
_entity_poly.pdbx_seq_one_letter_code
_entity_poly.pdbx_strand_id
1 'polypeptide(L)'
;MKNILLGCGHKELGDYLKSLIETLEKGGHTIRIAHDQQEILTFLKHDARIGSVLCTLDIFNRELDEQIIALNDELPVFILKPTDCDKPVDFGAVGDHATFIDCHLFSNEDVVDKIEKAICHYIDNITPPFTKALFDYVDKNKYTFCTPGHMSGTAFLKSPVGSLFYDFYGENTFKSDISVSMGELGSLLDHSGPHKEAEEYIAETFNADHSYIVTNGTSTANKIVGMYSVPAGSTVLIDRNCHKSLTHLLMMSDITPVYLKPTRNAYGILGGIPQKEFTKEVITEKLTKVPGATWPVHAVITNSTYDGLFYNTDKIKDTLDVKSIHFDSAWVPYTNFSPIYNGKTGMGGKQVKDKVIFETHSTHKLLAAFSQASMIHVKGNLNTATFGEAYMMHTSTSPFYPMVASTEVAAAMMRGNSGKRLMQDSLERAVKFRKEIKKHKAHADSWYFDVWQPENVDNIECWELHQTDKWHGFKDIDAQHMYLDPIKVTLLTPGLDKNGELEKTGIPANLVSKFLEDRGIIVEKTGPYNILVLFSIGVDDTKALSLLHALNEFKSLYDANATVEEVLPRVFNESPSFYQDMRIQELAQGIHSLICKHNLPELMFSAFEVLPTMVMNPHKAFQLELKGQIEDCYLEDMVGKINANMILPYPPGVPLVMPGEMITEESKPILEFLMMLCEIGAHFPGFETDIHGAYRQEDGRYKVKIVKA
;
A
#
# COMPACT_ATOMS: atom_id res chain seq x y z
N MET A 1 23.48 12.02 -10.51
CA MET A 1 22.57 12.92 -11.26
C MET A 1 23.40 13.73 -12.25
N LYS A 2 23.11 13.62 -13.55
CA LYS A 2 23.89 14.27 -14.59
C LYS A 2 23.15 15.38 -15.34
N ASN A 3 21.87 15.58 -15.03
CA ASN A 3 21.08 16.65 -15.65
C ASN A 3 21.24 17.94 -14.87
N ILE A 4 21.54 19.02 -15.59
CA ILE A 4 21.61 20.39 -15.06
C ILE A 4 20.55 21.21 -15.79
N LEU A 5 19.76 21.97 -15.06
CA LEU A 5 18.74 22.86 -15.60
C LEU A 5 19.27 24.29 -15.65
N LEU A 6 19.39 24.84 -16.86
CA LEU A 6 19.79 26.25 -17.08
C LEU A 6 18.55 27.11 -17.40
N GLY A 7 18.20 28.00 -16.50
CA GLY A 7 17.20 29.05 -16.71
C GLY A 7 17.83 30.32 -17.31
N CYS A 8 17.42 30.70 -18.52
CA CYS A 8 17.88 31.90 -19.21
C CYS A 8 16.72 32.57 -19.93
N GLY A 9 16.40 33.83 -19.59
CA GLY A 9 15.29 34.58 -20.17
C GLY A 9 15.47 35.00 -21.65
N HIS A 10 16.65 34.82 -22.21
CA HIS A 10 16.95 35.11 -23.62
C HIS A 10 16.85 33.85 -24.47
N LYS A 11 16.18 33.93 -25.63
CA LYS A 11 16.09 32.79 -26.59
C LYS A 11 17.45 32.47 -27.24
N GLU A 12 18.32 33.46 -27.38
CA GLU A 12 19.70 33.24 -27.86
C GLU A 12 20.66 33.34 -26.67
N LEU A 13 21.42 32.24 -26.45
CA LEU A 13 22.42 32.18 -25.40
C LEU A 13 23.61 33.08 -25.77
N GLY A 14 24.10 33.85 -24.82
CA GLY A 14 25.37 34.59 -24.94
C GLY A 14 26.57 33.65 -25.11
N ASP A 15 27.68 34.16 -25.63
CA ASP A 15 28.86 33.37 -25.92
C ASP A 15 29.45 32.70 -24.67
N TYR A 16 29.37 33.40 -23.53
CA TYR A 16 29.80 32.80 -22.24
C TYR A 16 28.99 31.55 -21.87
N LEU A 17 27.67 31.64 -21.92
CA LEU A 17 26.80 30.52 -21.56
C LEU A 17 26.99 29.31 -22.51
N LYS A 18 27.20 29.54 -23.82
CA LYS A 18 27.54 28.51 -24.80
C LYS A 18 28.82 27.79 -24.41
N SER A 19 29.86 28.55 -24.08
CA SER A 19 31.15 28.01 -23.66
C SER A 19 31.05 27.22 -22.33
N LEU A 20 30.28 27.72 -21.37
CA LEU A 20 30.04 27.02 -20.12
C LEU A 20 29.27 25.68 -20.33
N ILE A 21 28.24 25.68 -21.18
CA ILE A 21 27.49 24.48 -21.56
C ILE A 21 28.44 23.45 -22.16
N GLU A 22 29.28 23.84 -23.14
CA GLU A 22 30.27 22.92 -23.76
C GLU A 22 31.21 22.31 -22.72
N THR A 23 31.60 23.07 -21.69
CA THR A 23 32.49 22.58 -20.64
C THR A 23 31.75 21.60 -19.72
N LEU A 24 30.51 21.87 -19.35
CA LEU A 24 29.66 20.96 -18.57
C LEU A 24 29.37 19.65 -19.34
N GLU A 25 29.09 19.74 -20.65
CA GLU A 25 28.81 18.57 -21.48
C GLU A 25 30.08 17.69 -21.66
N LYS A 26 31.26 18.30 -21.76
CA LYS A 26 32.56 17.56 -21.74
C LYS A 26 32.76 16.84 -20.40
N GLY A 27 32.26 17.39 -19.28
CA GLY A 27 32.21 16.75 -17.97
C GLY A 27 31.16 15.62 -17.86
N GLY A 28 30.39 15.36 -18.93
CA GLY A 28 29.40 14.29 -18.99
C GLY A 28 28.01 14.67 -18.44
N HIS A 29 27.76 15.98 -18.30
CA HIS A 29 26.44 16.49 -17.91
C HIS A 29 25.52 16.68 -19.12
N THR A 30 24.22 16.56 -18.90
CA THR A 30 23.19 16.90 -19.89
C THR A 30 22.51 18.20 -19.47
N ILE A 31 22.52 19.20 -20.36
CA ILE A 31 21.94 20.49 -20.05
C ILE A 31 20.51 20.59 -20.60
N ARG A 32 19.56 20.95 -19.73
CA ARG A 32 18.20 21.34 -20.08
C ARG A 32 18.10 22.86 -20.02
N ILE A 33 17.49 23.48 -21.00
CA ILE A 33 17.33 24.94 -21.04
C ILE A 33 15.87 25.28 -20.83
N ALA A 34 15.61 26.22 -19.94
CA ALA A 34 14.30 26.82 -19.68
C ALA A 34 14.38 28.34 -19.95
N HIS A 35 13.36 28.89 -20.58
CA HIS A 35 13.34 30.30 -20.99
C HIS A 35 12.48 31.19 -20.09
N ASP A 36 11.74 30.58 -19.16
CA ASP A 36 10.98 31.32 -18.14
C ASP A 36 10.89 30.51 -16.85
N GLN A 37 10.39 31.15 -15.79
CA GLN A 37 10.25 30.54 -14.47
C GLN A 37 9.27 29.34 -14.47
N GLN A 38 8.22 29.40 -15.29
CA GLN A 38 7.23 28.33 -15.38
C GLN A 38 7.82 27.07 -16.02
N GLU A 39 8.69 27.23 -17.02
CA GLU A 39 9.43 26.10 -17.62
C GLU A 39 10.40 25.47 -16.61
N ILE A 40 11.12 26.29 -15.81
CA ILE A 40 11.99 25.78 -14.74
C ILE A 40 11.20 24.89 -13.78
N LEU A 41 10.09 25.40 -13.26
CA LEU A 41 9.24 24.65 -12.33
C LEU A 41 8.62 23.40 -12.97
N THR A 42 8.30 23.48 -14.26
CA THR A 42 7.78 22.33 -15.01
C THR A 42 8.84 21.24 -15.14
N PHE A 43 10.08 21.58 -15.49
CA PHE A 43 11.16 20.61 -15.54
C PHE A 43 11.43 19.97 -14.17
N LEU A 44 11.47 20.76 -13.09
CA LEU A 44 11.69 20.27 -11.73
C LEU A 44 10.57 19.34 -11.24
N LYS A 45 9.33 19.55 -11.69
CA LYS A 45 8.21 18.65 -11.38
C LYS A 45 8.27 17.32 -12.12
N HIS A 46 8.87 17.29 -13.31
CA HIS A 46 8.81 16.11 -14.19
C HIS A 46 10.14 15.38 -14.38
N ASP A 47 11.29 15.97 -14.03
CA ASP A 47 12.59 15.29 -14.11
C ASP A 47 13.35 15.32 -12.77
N ALA A 48 13.15 14.29 -11.98
CA ALA A 48 13.85 14.10 -10.70
C ALA A 48 15.37 13.83 -10.85
N ARG A 49 15.92 13.73 -12.06
CA ARG A 49 17.36 13.52 -12.32
C ARG A 49 18.14 14.84 -12.39
N ILE A 50 17.46 15.97 -12.26
CA ILE A 50 18.12 17.27 -12.19
C ILE A 50 18.93 17.34 -10.90
N GLY A 51 20.24 17.55 -11.03
CA GLY A 51 21.18 17.62 -9.91
C GLY A 51 21.53 19.04 -9.49
N SER A 52 21.20 20.05 -10.32
CA SER A 52 21.42 21.47 -10.02
C SER A 52 20.60 22.36 -10.95
N VAL A 53 20.24 23.54 -10.45
CA VAL A 53 19.62 24.62 -11.23
C VAL A 53 20.60 25.77 -11.35
N LEU A 54 20.84 26.22 -12.57
CA LEU A 54 21.61 27.42 -12.90
C LEU A 54 20.63 28.45 -13.45
N CYS A 55 20.60 29.66 -12.91
CA CYS A 55 19.74 30.72 -13.42
C CYS A 55 20.56 31.95 -13.73
N THR A 56 20.24 32.64 -14.82
CA THR A 56 20.78 33.98 -15.07
C THR A 56 20.01 35.06 -14.26
N LEU A 57 20.64 36.20 -14.01
CA LEU A 57 20.09 37.30 -13.20
C LEU A 57 18.75 37.85 -13.70
N ASP A 58 18.43 37.67 -14.97
CA ASP A 58 17.20 38.18 -15.59
C ASP A 58 15.97 37.31 -15.34
N ILE A 59 16.16 36.03 -14.95
CA ILE A 59 15.09 35.10 -14.72
C ILE A 59 14.89 34.77 -13.24
N PHE A 60 15.94 34.88 -12.43
CA PHE A 60 15.91 34.54 -11.01
C PHE A 60 15.32 35.68 -10.17
N ASN A 61 14.47 35.33 -9.23
CA ASN A 61 13.97 36.19 -8.17
C ASN A 61 13.68 35.35 -6.91
N ARG A 62 13.41 36.02 -5.80
CA ARG A 62 13.12 35.37 -4.51
C ARG A 62 11.89 34.43 -4.57
N GLU A 63 10.87 34.78 -5.34
CA GLU A 63 9.67 33.97 -5.49
C GLU A 63 10.00 32.63 -6.17
N LEU A 64 10.83 32.63 -7.22
CA LEU A 64 11.30 31.42 -7.86
C LEU A 64 12.14 30.56 -6.89
N ASP A 65 13.02 31.16 -6.09
CA ASP A 65 13.80 30.46 -5.08
C ASP A 65 12.89 29.75 -4.07
N GLU A 66 11.91 30.45 -3.51
CA GLU A 66 10.92 29.89 -2.57
C GLU A 66 10.11 28.74 -3.22
N GLN A 67 9.78 28.83 -4.51
CA GLN A 67 9.08 27.77 -5.24
C GLN A 67 9.99 26.57 -5.51
N ILE A 68 11.29 26.77 -5.79
CA ILE A 68 12.25 25.66 -5.93
C ILE A 68 12.44 24.96 -4.60
N ILE A 69 12.62 25.70 -3.50
CA ILE A 69 12.71 25.15 -2.14
C ILE A 69 11.47 24.32 -1.78
N ALA A 70 10.28 24.80 -2.15
CA ALA A 70 9.04 24.06 -1.92
C ALA A 70 8.97 22.73 -2.68
N LEU A 71 9.67 22.63 -3.81
CA LEU A 71 9.79 21.39 -4.59
C LEU A 71 10.88 20.47 -4.07
N ASN A 72 12.05 21.04 -3.75
CA ASN A 72 13.21 20.31 -3.24
C ASN A 72 14.17 21.30 -2.55
N ASP A 73 14.17 21.28 -1.23
CA ASP A 73 14.93 22.19 -0.37
C ASP A 73 16.44 21.87 -0.29
N GLU A 74 16.87 20.72 -0.80
CA GLU A 74 18.29 20.33 -0.85
C GLU A 74 18.96 20.54 -2.22
N LEU A 75 18.16 20.87 -3.26
CA LEU A 75 18.67 21.00 -4.63
C LEU A 75 19.60 22.23 -4.78
N PRO A 76 20.85 22.09 -5.23
CA PRO A 76 21.75 23.23 -5.43
C PRO A 76 21.22 24.20 -6.50
N VAL A 77 21.11 25.48 -6.14
CA VAL A 77 20.71 26.57 -7.03
C VAL A 77 21.85 27.57 -7.15
N PHE A 78 22.20 27.91 -8.38
CA PHE A 78 23.22 28.90 -8.69
C PHE A 78 22.65 30.04 -9.50
N ILE A 79 22.99 31.26 -9.12
CA ILE A 79 22.71 32.47 -9.88
C ILE A 79 24.00 32.90 -10.59
N LEU A 80 23.96 32.84 -11.90
CA LEU A 80 25.10 33.21 -12.74
C LEU A 80 24.98 34.67 -13.22
N LYS A 81 26.08 35.40 -13.06
CA LYS A 81 26.30 36.67 -13.76
C LYS A 81 27.29 36.42 -14.89
N PRO A 82 26.83 36.19 -16.14
CA PRO A 82 27.70 35.97 -17.27
C PRO A 82 28.65 37.13 -17.55
N THR A 83 29.80 36.88 -18.21
CA THR A 83 30.80 37.91 -18.51
C THR A 83 30.33 38.96 -19.53
N ASP A 84 29.27 38.66 -20.26
CA ASP A 84 28.61 39.59 -21.21
C ASP A 84 27.41 40.34 -20.59
N CYS A 85 27.25 40.28 -19.25
CA CYS A 85 26.15 40.90 -18.51
C CYS A 85 26.66 42.02 -17.59
N ASP A 86 26.38 43.30 -17.93
CA ASP A 86 26.76 44.48 -17.14
C ASP A 86 25.69 44.90 -16.11
N LYS A 87 24.61 44.11 -15.92
CA LYS A 87 23.54 44.46 -14.96
C LYS A 87 24.08 44.44 -13.53
N PRO A 88 23.72 45.47 -12.70
CA PRO A 88 24.03 45.42 -11.28
C PRO A 88 23.27 44.31 -10.59
N VAL A 89 23.88 43.70 -9.58
CA VAL A 89 23.27 42.61 -8.79
C VAL A 89 22.45 43.24 -7.66
N ASP A 90 21.18 42.93 -7.60
CA ASP A 90 20.36 43.18 -6.43
C ASP A 90 20.46 42.00 -5.47
N PHE A 91 21.33 42.09 -4.48
CA PHE A 91 21.51 41.07 -3.47
C PHE A 91 20.28 40.87 -2.56
N GLY A 92 19.34 41.83 -2.53
CA GLY A 92 18.06 41.66 -1.84
C GLY A 92 17.10 40.72 -2.56
N ALA A 93 17.31 40.48 -3.87
CA ALA A 93 16.56 39.51 -4.66
C ALA A 93 17.17 38.11 -4.64
N VAL A 94 18.39 37.97 -4.13
CA VAL A 94 19.08 36.66 -3.96
C VAL A 94 18.62 36.05 -2.64
N GLY A 95 17.89 34.94 -2.68
CA GLY A 95 17.50 34.19 -1.47
C GLY A 95 18.73 33.57 -0.75
N ASP A 96 18.55 33.20 0.51
CA ASP A 96 19.62 32.59 1.31
C ASP A 96 20.03 31.21 0.81
N HIS A 97 19.20 30.55 -0.02
CA HIS A 97 19.41 29.20 -0.54
C HIS A 97 20.29 29.18 -1.80
N ALA A 98 20.15 30.18 -2.68
CA ALA A 98 20.87 30.21 -3.94
C ALA A 98 22.29 30.74 -3.79
N THR A 99 23.27 30.10 -4.46
CA THR A 99 24.67 30.51 -4.49
C THR A 99 24.92 31.43 -5.68
N PHE A 100 25.38 32.67 -5.43
CA PHE A 100 25.75 33.61 -6.48
C PHE A 100 27.16 33.38 -7.02
N ILE A 101 27.32 33.37 -8.36
CA ILE A 101 28.60 33.27 -9.06
C ILE A 101 28.76 34.44 -10.02
N ASP A 102 29.72 35.34 -9.75
CA ASP A 102 30.17 36.34 -10.74
C ASP A 102 31.20 35.68 -11.70
N CYS A 103 30.75 35.39 -12.89
CA CYS A 103 31.57 34.68 -13.90
C CYS A 103 32.76 35.53 -14.44
N HIS A 104 32.84 36.82 -14.12
CA HIS A 104 34.05 37.60 -14.38
C HIS A 104 35.23 37.23 -13.47
N LEU A 105 34.96 36.62 -12.33
CA LEU A 105 35.96 36.27 -11.31
C LEU A 105 36.51 34.83 -11.41
N PHE A 106 35.88 34.01 -12.26
CA PHE A 106 36.20 32.58 -12.35
C PHE A 106 36.33 32.12 -13.80
N SER A 107 37.23 31.16 -14.07
CA SER A 107 37.21 30.44 -15.33
C SER A 107 35.99 29.49 -15.44
N ASN A 108 35.65 29.03 -16.66
CA ASN A 108 34.57 28.06 -16.83
C ASN A 108 34.84 26.77 -16.06
N GLU A 109 36.09 26.33 -16.01
CA GLU A 109 36.54 25.15 -15.27
C GLU A 109 36.30 25.33 -13.76
N ASP A 110 36.58 26.51 -13.18
CA ASP A 110 36.33 26.83 -11.78
C ASP A 110 34.82 26.87 -11.45
N VAL A 111 34.01 27.37 -12.37
CA VAL A 111 32.54 27.38 -12.22
C VAL A 111 32.00 25.95 -12.27
N VAL A 112 32.48 25.15 -13.22
CA VAL A 112 32.09 23.73 -13.33
C VAL A 112 32.49 22.94 -12.08
N ASP A 113 33.70 23.13 -11.57
CA ASP A 113 34.19 22.45 -10.34
C ASP A 113 33.29 22.79 -9.11
N LYS A 114 32.85 24.06 -8.99
CA LYS A 114 31.92 24.46 -7.93
C LYS A 114 30.56 23.77 -8.07
N ILE A 115 30.02 23.71 -9.29
CA ILE A 115 28.74 23.06 -9.56
C ILE A 115 28.82 21.57 -9.29
N GLU A 116 29.89 20.90 -9.77
CA GLU A 116 30.10 19.46 -9.55
C GLU A 116 30.26 19.11 -8.07
N LYS A 117 31.01 19.91 -7.31
CA LYS A 117 31.12 19.72 -5.86
C LYS A 117 29.79 19.85 -5.14
N ALA A 118 28.96 20.82 -5.53
CA ALA A 118 27.64 20.97 -4.95
C ALA A 118 26.70 19.81 -5.33
N ILE A 119 26.76 19.33 -6.58
CA ILE A 119 26.01 18.14 -7.00
C ILE A 119 26.47 16.90 -6.22
N CYS A 120 27.77 16.70 -6.03
CA CYS A 120 28.28 15.58 -5.23
C CYS A 120 27.82 15.68 -3.79
N HIS A 121 27.91 16.84 -3.18
CA HIS A 121 27.42 17.07 -1.82
C HIS A 121 25.91 16.81 -1.69
N TYR A 122 25.12 17.29 -2.64
CA TYR A 122 23.69 17.02 -2.72
C TYR A 122 23.40 15.53 -2.80
N ILE A 123 24.07 14.79 -3.70
CA ILE A 123 23.90 13.33 -3.82
C ILE A 123 24.26 12.64 -2.50
N ASP A 124 25.34 13.06 -1.87
CA ASP A 124 25.77 12.52 -0.58
C ASP A 124 24.73 12.73 0.53
N ASN A 125 24.07 13.90 0.54
CA ASN A 125 23.06 14.23 1.54
C ASN A 125 21.76 13.44 1.34
N ILE A 126 21.29 13.29 0.10
CA ILE A 126 20.04 12.59 -0.20
C ILE A 126 20.17 11.07 -0.17
N THR A 127 21.40 10.54 -0.26
CA THR A 127 21.62 9.08 -0.24
C THR A 127 21.63 8.57 1.19
N PRO A 128 20.66 7.73 1.60
CA PRO A 128 20.56 7.29 2.99
C PRO A 128 21.66 6.29 3.36
N PRO A 129 21.93 6.11 4.67
CA PRO A 129 23.18 5.50 5.20
C PRO A 129 23.52 4.12 4.65
N PHE A 130 22.60 3.15 4.75
CA PHE A 130 22.87 1.79 4.27
C PHE A 130 23.01 1.74 2.75
N THR A 131 22.17 2.46 2.03
CA THR A 131 22.21 2.53 0.57
C THR A 131 23.53 3.11 0.09
N LYS A 132 24.04 4.15 0.74
CA LYS A 132 25.36 4.71 0.45
C LYS A 132 26.46 3.70 0.71
N ALA A 133 26.47 3.05 1.88
CA ALA A 133 27.44 2.04 2.21
C ALA A 133 27.43 0.86 1.21
N LEU A 134 26.25 0.44 0.75
CA LEU A 134 26.09 -0.61 -0.24
C LEU A 134 26.62 -0.19 -1.62
N PHE A 135 26.35 1.04 -2.08
CA PHE A 135 26.87 1.56 -3.35
C PHE A 135 28.40 1.65 -3.31
N ASP A 136 28.95 2.21 -2.23
CA ASP A 136 30.41 2.29 -2.03
C ASP A 136 31.07 0.90 -1.98
N TYR A 137 30.38 -0.11 -1.44
CA TYR A 137 30.86 -1.49 -1.43
C TYR A 137 30.88 -2.09 -2.84
N VAL A 138 29.84 -1.88 -3.62
CA VAL A 138 29.73 -2.36 -5.01
C VAL A 138 30.80 -1.74 -5.90
N ASP A 139 31.06 -0.45 -5.75
CA ASP A 139 32.07 0.28 -6.55
C ASP A 139 33.51 -0.18 -6.29
N LYS A 140 33.79 -0.73 -5.10
CA LYS A 140 35.10 -1.30 -4.75
C LYS A 140 35.46 -2.60 -5.52
N ASN A 141 34.53 -3.20 -6.26
CA ASN A 141 34.68 -4.39 -7.07
C ASN A 141 35.47 -5.52 -6.38
N LYS A 142 35.06 -5.93 -5.21
CA LYS A 142 35.73 -6.95 -4.40
C LYS A 142 35.58 -8.35 -4.98
N TYR A 143 36.60 -9.16 -4.92
CA TYR A 143 36.51 -10.59 -5.19
C TYR A 143 35.99 -11.34 -3.98
N THR A 144 34.85 -11.99 -4.13
CA THR A 144 34.18 -12.74 -3.06
C THR A 144 34.46 -14.24 -3.16
N PHE A 145 34.78 -14.89 -2.03
CA PHE A 145 34.90 -16.33 -1.88
C PHE A 145 33.94 -16.86 -0.80
N CYS A 146 32.83 -16.14 -0.60
CA CYS A 146 31.78 -16.45 0.36
C CYS A 146 30.41 -16.48 -0.35
N THR A 147 29.37 -16.86 0.36
CA THR A 147 27.99 -16.78 -0.13
C THR A 147 27.62 -15.32 -0.49
N PRO A 148 26.71 -15.12 -1.44
CA PRO A 148 25.94 -16.13 -2.20
C PRO A 148 26.74 -16.79 -3.31
N GLY A 149 26.36 -18.03 -3.68
CA GLY A 149 27.09 -18.86 -4.63
C GLY A 149 27.19 -18.34 -6.05
N HIS A 150 26.47 -17.29 -6.42
CA HIS A 150 26.61 -16.64 -7.72
C HIS A 150 27.84 -15.73 -7.83
N MET A 151 28.56 -15.47 -6.72
CA MET A 151 29.82 -14.72 -6.70
C MET A 151 29.70 -13.40 -7.48
N SER A 152 28.88 -12.47 -7.00
CA SER A 152 28.61 -11.19 -7.66
C SER A 152 28.09 -11.33 -9.10
N GLY A 153 27.34 -12.41 -9.38
CA GLY A 153 26.75 -12.70 -10.68
C GLY A 153 27.61 -13.56 -11.61
N THR A 154 28.90 -13.79 -11.32
CA THR A 154 29.82 -14.52 -12.21
C THR A 154 29.35 -15.92 -12.55
N ALA A 155 28.67 -16.62 -11.62
CA ALA A 155 28.16 -17.97 -11.87
C ALA A 155 27.06 -17.99 -12.95
N PHE A 156 26.23 -16.97 -13.04
CA PHE A 156 25.18 -16.87 -14.06
C PHE A 156 25.78 -16.78 -15.47
N LEU A 157 26.90 -16.08 -15.64
CA LEU A 157 27.58 -15.91 -16.94
C LEU A 157 28.23 -17.20 -17.45
N LYS A 158 28.23 -18.30 -16.68
CA LYS A 158 28.80 -19.60 -17.08
C LYS A 158 27.82 -20.50 -17.84
N SER A 159 26.58 -20.07 -18.04
CA SER A 159 25.58 -20.82 -18.80
C SER A 159 24.68 -19.89 -19.62
N PRO A 160 24.15 -20.34 -20.79
CA PRO A 160 23.28 -19.49 -21.61
C PRO A 160 22.05 -18.98 -20.88
N VAL A 161 21.34 -19.83 -20.13
CA VAL A 161 20.16 -19.43 -19.35
C VAL A 161 20.52 -18.45 -18.23
N GLY A 162 21.68 -18.64 -17.60
CA GLY A 162 22.17 -17.74 -16.58
C GLY A 162 22.52 -16.36 -17.16
N SER A 163 23.13 -16.31 -18.35
CA SER A 163 23.45 -15.05 -19.03
C SER A 163 22.18 -14.25 -19.35
N LEU A 164 21.10 -14.90 -19.85
CA LEU A 164 19.82 -14.23 -20.08
C LEU A 164 19.24 -13.63 -18.78
N PHE A 165 19.34 -14.36 -17.67
CA PHE A 165 18.91 -13.87 -16.37
C PHE A 165 19.76 -12.70 -15.87
N TYR A 166 21.07 -12.77 -16.04
CA TYR A 166 22.00 -11.71 -15.68
C TYR A 166 21.75 -10.42 -16.47
N ASP A 167 21.60 -10.54 -17.79
CA ASP A 167 21.36 -9.40 -18.68
C ASP A 167 20.03 -8.71 -18.36
N PHE A 168 19.00 -9.49 -17.99
CA PHE A 168 17.69 -8.95 -17.63
C PHE A 168 17.73 -8.11 -16.34
N TYR A 169 18.43 -8.58 -15.29
CA TYR A 169 18.46 -7.89 -13.99
C TYR A 169 19.59 -6.86 -13.88
N GLY A 170 20.64 -6.99 -14.67
CA GLY A 170 21.80 -6.11 -14.66
C GLY A 170 22.81 -6.42 -13.55
N GLU A 171 24.06 -6.05 -13.81
CA GLU A 171 25.24 -6.36 -13.01
C GLU A 171 25.10 -5.93 -11.53
N ASN A 172 24.62 -4.70 -11.30
CA ASN A 172 24.56 -4.12 -9.96
C ASN A 172 23.60 -4.86 -9.02
N THR A 173 22.55 -5.47 -9.56
CA THR A 173 21.65 -6.32 -8.76
C THR A 173 22.41 -7.48 -8.12
N PHE A 174 23.27 -8.15 -8.88
CA PHE A 174 24.07 -9.29 -8.39
C PHE A 174 25.26 -8.87 -7.54
N LYS A 175 25.89 -7.73 -7.83
CA LYS A 175 26.98 -7.18 -7.01
C LYS A 175 26.50 -6.69 -5.64
N SER A 176 25.27 -6.23 -5.55
CA SER A 176 24.65 -5.77 -4.30
C SER A 176 23.95 -6.88 -3.51
N ASP A 177 23.78 -8.08 -4.08
CA ASP A 177 23.25 -9.24 -3.35
C ASP A 177 24.36 -9.91 -2.54
N ILE A 178 24.47 -9.50 -1.28
CA ILE A 178 25.50 -9.90 -0.34
C ILE A 178 24.81 -10.52 0.88
N SER A 179 24.98 -11.85 1.08
CA SER A 179 24.27 -12.59 2.13
C SER A 179 25.06 -12.77 3.43
N VAL A 180 26.27 -12.29 3.49
CA VAL A 180 27.13 -12.44 4.67
C VAL A 180 27.38 -11.06 5.28
N SER A 181 27.33 -10.99 6.62
CA SER A 181 27.70 -9.77 7.37
C SER A 181 29.14 -9.35 7.03
N MET A 182 29.27 -8.28 6.25
CA MET A 182 30.54 -7.63 5.99
C MET A 182 30.77 -6.56 7.03
N GLY A 183 31.96 -6.49 7.61
CA GLY A 183 32.27 -5.49 8.64
C GLY A 183 31.95 -4.06 8.24
N GLU A 184 32.04 -3.74 6.94
CA GLU A 184 31.71 -2.43 6.38
C GLU A 184 30.19 -2.17 6.28
N LEU A 185 29.37 -3.22 6.17
CA LEU A 185 27.91 -3.11 6.01
C LEU A 185 27.14 -3.43 7.29
N GLY A 186 27.81 -3.98 8.32
CA GLY A 186 27.15 -4.39 9.55
C GLY A 186 26.24 -5.61 9.39
N SER A 187 25.28 -5.75 10.27
CA SER A 187 24.34 -6.90 10.29
C SER A 187 22.92 -6.43 10.56
N LEU A 188 21.99 -6.86 9.70
CA LEU A 188 20.57 -6.60 9.90
C LEU A 188 20.03 -7.31 11.14
N LEU A 189 20.48 -8.55 11.39
CA LEU A 189 20.03 -9.35 12.55
C LEU A 189 20.49 -8.79 13.88
N ASP A 190 21.73 -8.25 13.92
CA ASP A 190 22.33 -7.69 15.12
C ASP A 190 22.06 -6.18 15.25
N HIS A 191 21.31 -5.60 14.32
CA HIS A 191 21.02 -4.15 14.26
C HIS A 191 22.30 -3.33 14.45
N SER A 192 23.33 -3.56 13.59
CA SER A 192 24.65 -2.97 13.74
C SER A 192 25.17 -2.33 12.45
N GLY A 193 26.10 -1.35 12.59
CA GLY A 193 26.71 -0.62 11.47
C GLY A 193 25.66 0.10 10.59
N PRO A 194 25.87 0.21 9.27
CA PRO A 194 24.94 0.87 8.36
C PRO A 194 23.48 0.39 8.42
N HIS A 195 23.24 -0.89 8.76
CA HIS A 195 21.87 -1.37 9.00
C HIS A 195 21.19 -0.67 10.18
N LYS A 196 21.91 -0.48 11.28
CA LYS A 196 21.40 0.27 12.45
C LYS A 196 21.16 1.73 12.09
N GLU A 197 22.10 2.35 11.37
CA GLU A 197 21.95 3.74 10.93
C GLU A 197 20.73 3.90 10.01
N ALA A 198 20.44 2.92 9.13
CA ALA A 198 19.23 2.88 8.31
C ALA A 198 17.97 2.79 9.17
N GLU A 199 17.95 1.93 10.18
CA GLU A 199 16.81 1.77 11.09
C GLU A 199 16.56 3.05 11.92
N GLU A 200 17.61 3.72 12.37
CA GLU A 200 17.55 5.02 13.05
C GLU A 200 17.03 6.12 12.10
N TYR A 201 17.52 6.17 10.86
CA TYR A 201 17.06 7.08 9.83
C TYR A 201 15.56 6.89 9.52
N ILE A 202 15.11 5.64 9.41
CA ILE A 202 13.70 5.30 9.22
C ILE A 202 12.87 5.70 10.44
N ALA A 203 13.36 5.44 11.66
CA ALA A 203 12.66 5.80 12.89
C ALA A 203 12.42 7.31 12.98
N GLU A 204 13.43 8.12 12.70
CA GLU A 204 13.30 9.58 12.63
C GLU A 204 12.27 10.01 11.58
N THR A 205 12.33 9.41 10.37
CA THR A 205 11.43 9.74 9.26
C THR A 205 9.96 9.46 9.59
N PHE A 206 9.68 8.36 10.31
CA PHE A 206 8.33 7.95 10.70
C PHE A 206 7.90 8.39 12.10
N ASN A 207 8.70 9.22 12.78
CA ASN A 207 8.42 9.69 14.15
C ASN A 207 8.25 8.54 15.16
N ALA A 208 9.07 7.50 15.04
CA ALA A 208 9.12 6.35 15.93
C ALA A 208 10.32 6.44 16.90
N ASP A 209 10.26 5.75 18.04
CA ASP A 209 11.40 5.61 18.94
C ASP A 209 12.38 4.54 18.41
N HIS A 210 11.82 3.50 17.75
CA HIS A 210 12.58 2.46 17.05
C HIS A 210 11.89 2.07 15.76
N SER A 211 12.68 1.73 14.76
CA SER A 211 12.19 1.09 13.54
C SER A 211 13.06 -0.10 13.17
N TYR A 212 12.45 -1.11 12.57
CA TYR A 212 13.11 -2.34 12.14
C TYR A 212 12.72 -2.68 10.71
N ILE A 213 13.72 -2.98 9.88
CA ILE A 213 13.51 -3.40 8.50
C ILE A 213 13.16 -4.90 8.49
N VAL A 214 12.07 -5.27 7.83
CA VAL A 214 11.64 -6.67 7.70
C VAL A 214 11.59 -7.05 6.21
N THR A 215 12.34 -8.08 5.83
CA THR A 215 12.53 -8.49 4.44
C THR A 215 11.58 -9.60 3.96
N ASN A 216 10.56 -9.93 4.73
CA ASN A 216 9.59 -10.97 4.39
C ASN A 216 8.14 -10.51 4.59
N GLY A 217 7.88 -9.24 4.30
CA GLY A 217 6.56 -8.62 4.32
C GLY A 217 5.98 -8.40 5.72
N THR A 218 4.91 -7.61 5.78
CA THR A 218 4.17 -7.38 7.04
C THR A 218 3.61 -8.68 7.63
N SER A 219 3.45 -9.73 6.83
CA SER A 219 3.10 -11.06 7.34
C SER A 219 4.11 -11.58 8.37
N THR A 220 5.39 -11.27 8.20
CA THR A 220 6.44 -11.57 9.17
C THR A 220 6.49 -10.50 10.27
N ALA A 221 6.36 -9.23 9.93
CA ALA A 221 6.33 -8.15 10.91
C ALA A 221 5.24 -8.35 11.98
N ASN A 222 4.03 -8.72 11.56
CA ASN A 222 2.92 -9.05 12.47
C ASN A 222 3.23 -10.21 13.41
N LYS A 223 3.94 -11.24 12.93
CA LYS A 223 4.35 -12.37 13.77
C LYS A 223 5.41 -11.97 14.77
N ILE A 224 6.40 -11.18 14.38
CA ILE A 224 7.44 -10.64 15.27
C ILE A 224 6.81 -9.86 16.43
N VAL A 225 5.92 -8.90 16.09
CA VAL A 225 5.22 -8.09 17.09
C VAL A 225 4.38 -8.97 18.03
N GLY A 226 3.61 -9.92 17.47
CA GLY A 226 2.79 -10.81 18.27
C GLY A 226 3.58 -11.74 19.18
N MET A 227 4.68 -12.32 18.69
CA MET A 227 5.59 -13.18 19.46
C MET A 227 6.24 -12.43 20.62
N TYR A 228 6.59 -11.16 20.42
CA TYR A 228 7.12 -10.30 21.48
C TYR A 228 6.05 -9.92 22.51
N SER A 229 4.84 -9.55 22.04
CA SER A 229 3.85 -8.86 22.87
C SER A 229 2.93 -9.81 23.63
N VAL A 230 2.76 -11.06 23.20
CA VAL A 230 1.72 -11.96 23.73
C VAL A 230 2.30 -13.28 24.21
N PRO A 231 2.49 -13.43 25.54
CA PRO A 231 2.91 -14.70 26.14
C PRO A 231 1.88 -15.82 25.85
N ALA A 232 2.36 -17.08 25.74
CA ALA A 232 1.50 -18.24 25.58
C ALA A 232 0.46 -18.33 26.75
N GLY A 233 -0.75 -18.75 26.43
CA GLY A 233 -1.87 -18.80 27.36
C GLY A 233 -2.57 -17.46 27.59
N SER A 234 -2.09 -16.35 27.00
CA SER A 234 -2.68 -15.03 27.15
C SER A 234 -3.82 -14.80 26.13
N THR A 235 -4.62 -13.77 26.42
CA THR A 235 -5.71 -13.30 25.53
C THR A 235 -5.25 -12.07 24.76
N VAL A 236 -5.66 -11.98 23.48
CA VAL A 236 -5.42 -10.83 22.60
C VAL A 236 -6.74 -10.34 22.00
N LEU A 237 -6.91 -9.02 21.91
CA LEU A 237 -7.96 -8.42 21.09
C LEU A 237 -7.50 -8.35 19.64
N ILE A 238 -8.32 -8.80 18.70
CA ILE A 238 -7.99 -8.78 17.27
C ILE A 238 -9.16 -8.28 16.47
N ASP A 239 -8.91 -7.33 15.57
CA ASP A 239 -9.85 -6.94 14.53
C ASP A 239 -10.27 -8.17 13.71
N ARG A 240 -11.57 -8.41 13.56
CA ARG A 240 -12.07 -9.53 12.75
C ARG A 240 -11.73 -9.38 11.27
N ASN A 241 -11.45 -8.18 10.79
CA ASN A 241 -10.93 -7.91 9.44
C ASN A 241 -9.39 -8.09 9.34
N CYS A 242 -8.77 -8.77 10.28
CA CYS A 242 -7.32 -8.95 10.31
C CYS A 242 -6.79 -9.72 9.09
N HIS A 243 -5.57 -9.41 8.71
CA HIS A 243 -4.86 -10.16 7.69
C HIS A 243 -4.58 -11.61 8.14
N LYS A 244 -4.61 -12.56 7.21
CA LYS A 244 -4.35 -14.00 7.47
C LYS A 244 -3.05 -14.30 8.25
N SER A 245 -2.04 -13.41 8.22
CA SER A 245 -0.81 -13.57 9.01
C SER A 245 -1.06 -13.59 10.51
N LEU A 246 -2.08 -12.87 10.99
CA LEU A 246 -2.47 -12.89 12.40
C LEU A 246 -3.15 -14.21 12.77
N THR A 247 -3.96 -14.78 11.88
CA THR A 247 -4.50 -16.13 12.09
C THR A 247 -3.37 -17.16 12.16
N HIS A 248 -2.36 -17.05 11.28
CA HIS A 248 -1.18 -17.92 11.34
C HIS A 248 -0.39 -17.73 12.65
N LEU A 249 -0.27 -16.51 13.16
CA LEU A 249 0.32 -16.26 14.49
C LEU A 249 -0.46 -17.01 15.57
N LEU A 250 -1.79 -16.93 15.55
CA LEU A 250 -2.65 -17.63 16.51
C LEU A 250 -2.53 -19.17 16.40
N MET A 251 -2.33 -19.71 15.19
CA MET A 251 -2.09 -21.13 14.97
C MET A 251 -0.71 -21.57 15.48
N MET A 252 0.31 -20.73 15.32
CA MET A 252 1.68 -21.00 15.78
C MET A 252 1.83 -20.90 17.29
N SER A 253 1.07 -20.01 17.93
CA SER A 253 1.21 -19.64 19.34
C SER A 253 -0.05 -19.99 20.11
N ASP A 254 0.08 -20.52 21.34
CA ASP A 254 -1.06 -20.81 22.21
C ASP A 254 -1.65 -19.52 22.79
N ILE A 255 -2.33 -18.75 21.95
CA ILE A 255 -2.95 -17.46 22.25
C ILE A 255 -4.45 -17.55 22.00
N THR A 256 -5.24 -16.98 22.92
CA THR A 256 -6.71 -16.96 22.80
C THR A 256 -7.17 -15.62 22.22
N PRO A 257 -7.69 -15.57 20.98
CA PRO A 257 -8.21 -14.34 20.39
C PRO A 257 -9.62 -14.02 20.91
N VAL A 258 -9.88 -12.73 21.11
CA VAL A 258 -11.21 -12.15 21.29
C VAL A 258 -11.40 -11.14 20.16
N TYR A 259 -12.39 -11.38 19.30
CA TYR A 259 -12.57 -10.60 18.09
C TYR A 259 -13.38 -9.34 18.33
N LEU A 260 -12.86 -8.21 17.80
CA LEU A 260 -13.58 -6.96 17.66
C LEU A 260 -14.31 -6.96 16.32
N LYS A 261 -15.60 -6.68 16.33
CA LYS A 261 -16.45 -6.79 15.14
C LYS A 261 -16.50 -5.49 14.36
N PRO A 262 -15.99 -5.45 13.12
CA PRO A 262 -16.13 -4.30 12.23
C PRO A 262 -17.53 -4.25 11.58
N THR A 263 -17.83 -3.12 10.96
CA THR A 263 -19.06 -2.92 10.18
C THR A 263 -18.87 -3.29 8.71
N ARG A 264 -19.98 -3.40 7.97
CA ARG A 264 -20.01 -3.51 6.49
C ARG A 264 -21.18 -2.71 5.95
N ASN A 265 -21.11 -2.31 4.69
CA ASN A 265 -22.23 -1.74 3.98
C ASN A 265 -22.80 -2.71 2.92
N ALA A 266 -23.90 -2.33 2.28
CA ALA A 266 -24.58 -3.15 1.27
C ALA A 266 -23.70 -3.51 0.05
N TYR A 267 -22.69 -2.70 -0.25
CA TYR A 267 -21.71 -2.98 -1.31
C TYR A 267 -20.66 -4.03 -0.88
N GLY A 268 -20.68 -4.49 0.37
CA GLY A 268 -19.64 -5.35 0.92
C GLY A 268 -18.33 -4.63 1.25
N ILE A 269 -18.34 -3.31 1.25
CA ILE A 269 -17.17 -2.51 1.65
C ILE A 269 -16.93 -2.70 3.14
N LEU A 270 -15.67 -2.93 3.49
CA LEU A 270 -15.22 -3.13 4.87
C LEU A 270 -15.24 -1.80 5.63
N GLY A 271 -16.10 -1.74 6.66
CA GLY A 271 -16.13 -0.66 7.61
C GLY A 271 -15.13 -0.85 8.74
N GLY A 272 -15.08 0.12 9.62
CA GLY A 272 -14.28 0.05 10.84
C GLY A 272 -15.03 -0.61 12.01
N ILE A 273 -14.33 -0.80 13.11
CA ILE A 273 -14.84 -1.27 14.39
C ILE A 273 -15.52 -0.08 15.08
N PRO A 274 -16.80 -0.15 15.47
CA PRO A 274 -17.46 0.91 16.23
C PRO A 274 -16.75 1.19 17.56
N GLN A 275 -16.75 2.45 18.00
CA GLN A 275 -16.04 2.85 19.23
C GLN A 275 -16.50 2.08 20.47
N LYS A 276 -17.77 1.70 20.53
CA LYS A 276 -18.33 0.89 21.61
C LYS A 276 -17.62 -0.45 21.82
N GLU A 277 -17.08 -1.05 20.76
CA GLU A 277 -16.36 -2.33 20.79
C GLU A 277 -15.04 -2.25 21.59
N PHE A 278 -14.48 -1.05 21.75
CA PHE A 278 -13.25 -0.81 22.52
C PHE A 278 -13.50 -0.56 24.00
N THR A 279 -14.76 -0.49 24.44
CA THR A 279 -15.10 -0.22 25.86
C THR A 279 -14.87 -1.43 26.74
N LYS A 280 -14.56 -1.18 28.01
CA LYS A 280 -14.29 -2.23 28.99
C LYS A 280 -15.50 -3.14 29.21
N GLU A 281 -16.70 -2.58 29.15
CA GLU A 281 -17.96 -3.29 29.31
C GLU A 281 -18.17 -4.32 28.20
N VAL A 282 -18.02 -3.91 26.93
CA VAL A 282 -18.20 -4.80 25.78
C VAL A 282 -17.08 -5.85 25.72
N ILE A 283 -15.83 -5.47 26.03
CA ILE A 283 -14.72 -6.43 26.11
C ILE A 283 -15.02 -7.48 27.20
N THR A 284 -15.46 -7.06 28.39
CA THR A 284 -15.81 -7.97 29.49
C THR A 284 -16.90 -8.96 29.07
N GLU A 285 -17.96 -8.48 28.39
CA GLU A 285 -19.00 -9.36 27.88
C GLU A 285 -18.45 -10.40 26.88
N LYS A 286 -17.58 -9.97 25.95
CA LYS A 286 -16.95 -10.87 24.96
C LYS A 286 -16.07 -11.94 25.62
N LEU A 287 -15.33 -11.58 26.67
CA LEU A 287 -14.50 -12.53 27.41
C LEU A 287 -15.30 -13.68 28.01
N THR A 288 -16.54 -13.44 28.44
CA THR A 288 -17.41 -14.51 28.99
C THR A 288 -17.83 -15.54 27.94
N LYS A 289 -17.77 -15.18 26.65
CA LYS A 289 -18.18 -16.03 25.52
C LYS A 289 -17.03 -16.86 24.93
N VAL A 290 -15.78 -16.60 25.35
CA VAL A 290 -14.60 -17.27 24.80
C VAL A 290 -13.94 -18.15 25.86
N PRO A 291 -13.88 -19.49 25.65
CA PRO A 291 -13.35 -20.42 26.64
C PRO A 291 -11.90 -20.10 27.04
N GLY A 292 -11.68 -19.90 28.35
CA GLY A 292 -10.34 -19.66 28.92
C GLY A 292 -9.79 -18.25 28.68
N ALA A 293 -10.60 -17.32 28.13
CA ALA A 293 -10.16 -15.95 27.95
C ALA A 293 -9.97 -15.22 29.29
N THR A 294 -8.92 -14.44 29.35
CA THR A 294 -8.58 -13.53 30.48
C THR A 294 -8.56 -12.09 29.97
N TRP A 295 -8.28 -11.10 30.84
CA TRP A 295 -8.12 -9.73 30.37
C TRP A 295 -7.00 -9.64 29.34
N PRO A 296 -7.22 -9.01 28.15
CA PRO A 296 -6.26 -9.01 27.07
C PRO A 296 -4.99 -8.21 27.39
N VAL A 297 -3.85 -8.70 26.98
CA VAL A 297 -2.54 -8.04 27.19
C VAL A 297 -2.14 -7.17 26.00
N HIS A 298 -2.71 -7.45 24.82
CA HIS A 298 -2.36 -6.84 23.54
C HIS A 298 -3.61 -6.67 22.67
N ALA A 299 -3.59 -5.66 21.80
CA ALA A 299 -4.65 -5.46 20.81
C ALA A 299 -4.04 -5.24 19.43
N VAL A 300 -4.63 -5.86 18.41
CA VAL A 300 -4.25 -5.67 17.00
C VAL A 300 -5.43 -5.05 16.24
N ILE A 301 -5.20 -3.88 15.66
CA ILE A 301 -6.19 -3.10 14.92
C ILE A 301 -5.70 -2.89 13.49
N THR A 302 -6.48 -3.27 12.50
CA THR A 302 -6.16 -3.04 11.08
C THR A 302 -6.42 -1.57 10.73
N ASN A 303 -5.38 -0.79 10.52
CA ASN A 303 -5.45 0.63 10.22
C ASN A 303 -4.59 0.99 8.99
N SER A 304 -5.18 1.22 7.81
CA SER A 304 -6.60 1.30 7.45
C SER A 304 -7.19 -0.07 7.10
N THR A 305 -8.54 -0.09 7.02
CA THR A 305 -9.22 -1.21 6.36
C THR A 305 -8.77 -1.32 4.90
N TYR A 306 -9.03 -2.46 4.26
CA TYR A 306 -8.68 -2.68 2.85
C TYR A 306 -9.26 -1.58 1.94
N ASP A 307 -10.49 -1.17 2.20
CA ASP A 307 -11.21 -0.15 1.42
C ASP A 307 -10.83 1.30 1.80
N GLY A 308 -9.93 1.50 2.76
CA GLY A 308 -9.34 2.80 3.05
C GLY A 308 -9.95 3.56 4.21
N LEU A 309 -10.59 2.89 5.18
CA LEU A 309 -11.08 3.56 6.37
C LEU A 309 -10.03 3.58 7.47
N PHE A 310 -9.68 4.77 7.90
CA PHE A 310 -8.78 5.05 9.02
C PHE A 310 -9.54 5.27 10.32
N TYR A 311 -8.88 4.94 11.43
CA TYR A 311 -9.32 5.34 12.76
C TYR A 311 -8.65 6.62 13.25
N ASN A 312 -9.31 7.30 14.18
CA ASN A 312 -8.64 8.19 15.12
C ASN A 312 -7.85 7.32 16.12
N THR A 313 -6.54 7.18 15.85
CA THR A 313 -5.69 6.29 16.65
C THR A 313 -5.51 6.76 18.08
N ASP A 314 -5.60 8.08 18.35
CA ASP A 314 -5.48 8.62 19.70
C ASP A 314 -6.67 8.20 20.57
N LYS A 315 -7.88 8.19 20.02
CA LYS A 315 -9.06 7.67 20.74
C LYS A 315 -8.90 6.19 21.10
N ILE A 316 -8.39 5.38 20.19
CA ILE A 316 -8.13 3.95 20.45
C ILE A 316 -7.07 3.78 21.54
N LYS A 317 -5.96 4.52 21.46
CA LYS A 317 -4.89 4.49 22.46
C LYS A 317 -5.37 4.87 23.85
N ASP A 318 -6.29 5.82 23.95
CA ASP A 318 -6.87 6.27 25.23
C ASP A 318 -7.91 5.29 25.79
N THR A 319 -8.70 4.63 24.93
CA THR A 319 -9.83 3.78 25.34
C THR A 319 -9.40 2.36 25.71
N LEU A 320 -8.48 1.75 24.95
CA LEU A 320 -8.08 0.36 25.16
C LEU A 320 -7.20 0.20 26.42
N ASP A 321 -7.65 -0.58 27.37
CA ASP A 321 -6.90 -0.93 28.59
C ASP A 321 -6.06 -2.20 28.37
N VAL A 322 -4.96 -2.05 27.61
CA VAL A 322 -3.99 -3.11 27.28
C VAL A 322 -2.56 -2.59 27.43
N LYS A 323 -1.58 -3.50 27.58
CA LYS A 323 -0.16 -3.12 27.71
C LYS A 323 0.44 -2.63 26.40
N SER A 324 -0.03 -3.16 25.27
CA SER A 324 0.46 -2.77 23.96
C SER A 324 -0.64 -2.80 22.91
N ILE A 325 -0.53 -1.90 21.91
CA ILE A 325 -1.43 -1.80 20.77
C ILE A 325 -0.60 -1.91 19.50
N HIS A 326 -1.02 -2.75 18.60
CA HIS A 326 -0.43 -2.93 17.27
C HIS A 326 -1.42 -2.46 16.20
N PHE A 327 -1.07 -1.40 15.51
CA PHE A 327 -1.75 -0.97 14.30
C PHE A 327 -1.14 -1.71 13.11
N ASP A 328 -1.88 -2.66 12.53
CA ASP A 328 -1.52 -3.26 11.24
C ASP A 328 -1.87 -2.24 10.13
N SER A 329 -0.90 -1.40 9.84
CA SER A 329 -0.95 -0.30 8.87
C SER A 329 -0.32 -0.70 7.53
N ALA A 330 -0.38 -1.99 7.17
CA ALA A 330 0.26 -2.53 5.98
C ALA A 330 -0.11 -1.81 4.68
N TRP A 331 -1.29 -1.20 4.62
CA TRP A 331 -1.81 -0.50 3.44
C TRP A 331 -1.54 0.99 3.41
N VAL A 332 -0.89 1.56 4.42
CA VAL A 332 -0.84 3.02 4.59
C VAL A 332 0.51 3.56 5.09
N PRO A 333 1.63 3.12 4.51
CA PRO A 333 2.96 3.57 4.95
C PRO A 333 3.26 5.05 4.67
N TYR A 334 2.36 5.78 4.01
CA TYR A 334 2.50 7.20 3.62
C TYR A 334 1.85 8.19 4.58
N THR A 335 1.17 7.73 5.63
CA THR A 335 0.28 8.56 6.45
C THR A 335 0.97 9.66 7.25
N ASN A 336 2.27 9.53 7.52
CA ASN A 336 3.03 10.58 8.22
C ASN A 336 3.37 11.79 7.35
N PHE A 337 3.09 11.76 6.05
CA PHE A 337 3.63 12.73 5.08
C PHE A 337 2.57 13.67 4.48
N SER A 338 1.35 13.70 5.03
CA SER A 338 0.32 14.66 4.67
C SER A 338 -0.57 15.02 5.87
N PRO A 339 -0.93 16.31 6.05
CA PRO A 339 -1.78 16.75 7.16
C PRO A 339 -3.15 16.08 7.23
N ILE A 340 -3.69 15.59 6.11
CA ILE A 340 -4.98 14.90 6.07
C ILE A 340 -5.02 13.64 6.97
N TYR A 341 -3.85 13.04 7.23
CA TYR A 341 -3.71 11.84 8.06
C TYR A 341 -3.31 12.14 9.51
N ASN A 342 -3.27 13.39 9.95
CA ASN A 342 -2.97 13.73 11.33
C ASN A 342 -3.94 13.05 12.30
N GLY A 343 -3.42 12.40 13.34
CA GLY A 343 -4.20 11.63 14.32
C GLY A 343 -4.70 10.26 13.82
N LYS A 344 -4.27 9.80 12.63
CA LYS A 344 -4.72 8.55 12.00
C LYS A 344 -3.63 7.48 11.89
N THR A 345 -2.44 7.72 12.44
CA THR A 345 -1.29 6.80 12.43
C THR A 345 -0.89 6.41 13.84
N GLY A 346 -0.39 5.20 14.01
CA GLY A 346 0.10 4.69 15.29
C GLY A 346 1.28 5.50 15.84
N MET A 347 2.18 5.95 14.98
CA MET A 347 3.38 6.71 15.35
C MET A 347 3.14 8.20 15.52
N GLY A 348 2.04 8.73 15.02
CA GLY A 348 1.64 10.13 15.21
C GLY A 348 0.86 10.37 16.51
N GLY A 349 0.49 11.65 16.73
CA GLY A 349 -0.42 12.06 17.78
C GLY A 349 0.12 11.86 19.20
N LYS A 350 -0.82 11.54 20.11
CA LYS A 350 -0.55 11.47 21.55
C LYS A 350 0.28 10.25 21.93
N GLN A 351 1.35 10.47 22.67
CA GLN A 351 2.10 9.41 23.33
C GLN A 351 1.36 8.98 24.61
N VAL A 352 1.10 7.69 24.76
CA VAL A 352 0.42 7.15 25.94
C VAL A 352 1.45 6.56 26.89
N LYS A 353 1.46 7.07 28.12
CA LYS A 353 2.33 6.58 29.18
C LYS A 353 2.02 5.11 29.49
N ASP A 354 3.07 4.33 29.73
CA ASP A 354 3.00 2.92 30.14
C ASP A 354 2.40 1.94 29.08
N LYS A 355 2.28 2.37 27.82
CA LYS A 355 1.91 1.50 26.68
C LYS A 355 3.00 1.48 25.63
N VAL A 356 3.15 0.34 24.95
CA VAL A 356 3.96 0.21 23.75
C VAL A 356 3.04 0.20 22.52
N ILE A 357 3.30 1.08 21.58
CA ILE A 357 2.57 1.16 20.33
C ILE A 357 3.46 0.60 19.22
N PHE A 358 2.93 -0.38 18.50
CA PHE A 358 3.54 -0.92 17.29
C PHE A 358 2.73 -0.46 16.07
N GLU A 359 3.44 -0.20 14.99
CA GLU A 359 2.83 0.03 13.69
C GLU A 359 3.61 -0.73 12.63
N THR A 360 2.96 -1.56 11.82
CA THR A 360 3.60 -2.35 10.77
C THR A 360 3.19 -1.87 9.39
N HIS A 361 4.18 -1.64 8.53
CA HIS A 361 4.01 -1.16 7.18
C HIS A 361 4.48 -2.19 6.14
N SER A 362 3.67 -2.50 5.12
CA SER A 362 4.18 -3.07 3.87
C SER A 362 4.69 -1.94 2.99
N THR A 363 5.97 -1.63 3.11
CA THR A 363 6.59 -0.52 2.38
C THR A 363 6.35 -0.65 0.87
N HIS A 364 6.46 -1.87 0.34
CA HIS A 364 6.29 -2.20 -1.06
C HIS A 364 4.88 -1.97 -1.63
N LYS A 365 3.84 -1.83 -0.79
CA LYS A 365 2.47 -1.70 -1.31
C LYS A 365 2.20 -0.31 -1.87
N LEU A 366 2.57 0.74 -1.14
CA LEU A 366 2.20 2.12 -1.51
C LEU A 366 3.35 3.12 -1.42
N LEU A 367 4.56 2.69 -1.03
CA LEU A 367 5.81 3.40 -1.24
C LEU A 367 6.68 2.67 -2.27
N ALA A 368 7.77 3.29 -2.69
CA ALA A 368 8.65 2.78 -3.75
C ALA A 368 9.69 1.79 -3.20
N ALA A 369 9.31 0.53 -2.98
CA ALA A 369 10.21 -0.52 -2.51
C ALA A 369 9.97 -1.84 -3.25
N PHE A 370 10.96 -2.75 -3.22
CA PHE A 370 10.80 -4.10 -3.75
C PHE A 370 9.75 -4.88 -2.97
N SER A 371 9.04 -5.79 -3.64
CA SER A 371 8.09 -6.71 -3.00
C SER A 371 8.73 -7.40 -1.80
N GLN A 372 7.95 -7.63 -0.73
CA GLN A 372 8.36 -8.12 0.59
C GLN A 372 8.99 -7.07 1.51
N ALA A 373 9.44 -5.91 1.02
CA ALA A 373 9.92 -4.83 1.88
C ALA A 373 8.84 -4.37 2.86
N SER A 374 9.15 -4.37 4.15
CA SER A 374 8.27 -3.91 5.20
C SER A 374 9.04 -3.34 6.39
N MET A 375 8.33 -2.68 7.30
CA MET A 375 8.89 -2.05 8.50
C MET A 375 8.02 -2.33 9.71
N ILE A 376 8.66 -2.37 10.88
CA ILE A 376 8.01 -2.30 12.19
C ILE A 376 8.47 -1.00 12.83
N HIS A 377 7.52 -0.16 13.24
CA HIS A 377 7.77 1.05 14.01
C HIS A 377 7.26 0.86 15.43
N VAL A 378 8.00 1.39 16.40
CA VAL A 378 7.70 1.24 17.82
C VAL A 378 7.75 2.59 18.50
N LYS A 379 6.78 2.86 19.36
CA LYS A 379 6.75 4.00 20.26
C LYS A 379 6.48 3.56 21.69
N GLY A 380 7.34 3.98 22.63
CA GLY A 380 7.27 3.59 24.03
C GLY A 380 8.45 2.71 24.48
N ASN A 381 8.38 2.21 25.70
CA ASN A 381 9.49 1.48 26.32
C ASN A 381 9.56 0.03 25.82
N LEU A 382 10.43 -0.23 24.84
CA LEU A 382 10.66 -1.53 24.24
C LEU A 382 11.83 -2.25 24.95
N ASN A 383 11.64 -3.51 25.33
CA ASN A 383 12.78 -4.39 25.65
C ASN A 383 13.42 -4.88 24.35
N THR A 384 14.44 -4.15 23.89
CA THR A 384 15.11 -4.41 22.61
C THR A 384 15.76 -5.79 22.52
N ALA A 385 16.27 -6.32 23.62
CA ALA A 385 16.88 -7.67 23.64
C ALA A 385 15.83 -8.76 23.39
N THR A 386 14.69 -8.72 24.11
CA THR A 386 13.60 -9.69 23.89
C THR A 386 12.95 -9.51 22.51
N PHE A 387 12.85 -8.25 22.02
CA PHE A 387 12.34 -7.99 20.69
C PHE A 387 13.27 -8.54 19.61
N GLY A 388 14.58 -8.39 19.78
CA GLY A 388 15.60 -8.94 18.88
C GLY A 388 15.52 -10.47 18.76
N GLU A 389 15.23 -11.18 19.85
CA GLU A 389 15.01 -12.64 19.81
C GLU A 389 13.76 -12.98 18.96
N ALA A 390 12.65 -12.29 19.18
CA ALA A 390 11.44 -12.48 18.37
C ALA A 390 11.69 -12.15 16.89
N TYR A 391 12.49 -11.12 16.61
CA TYR A 391 12.90 -10.72 15.25
C TYR A 391 13.74 -11.81 14.59
N MET A 392 14.75 -12.34 15.29
CA MET A 392 15.63 -13.39 14.77
C MET A 392 14.90 -14.70 14.45
N MET A 393 13.87 -15.06 15.24
CA MET A 393 13.06 -16.27 14.98
C MET A 393 12.36 -16.24 13.61
N HIS A 394 12.12 -15.08 13.05
CA HIS A 394 11.35 -14.89 11.81
C HIS A 394 12.15 -14.29 10.65
N THR A 395 13.43 -14.00 10.86
CA THR A 395 14.28 -13.31 9.88
C THR A 395 15.38 -14.23 9.37
N SER A 396 15.61 -14.23 8.06
CA SER A 396 16.71 -14.96 7.44
C SER A 396 18.06 -14.40 7.89
N THR A 397 19.05 -15.29 8.09
CA THR A 397 20.44 -14.91 8.32
C THR A 397 21.13 -14.33 7.07
N SER A 398 20.46 -14.42 5.90
CA SER A 398 20.97 -13.94 4.61
C SER A 398 19.92 -13.03 3.96
N PRO A 399 19.72 -11.81 4.46
CA PRO A 399 18.74 -10.89 3.87
C PRO A 399 19.21 -10.41 2.48
N PHE A 400 18.25 -10.20 1.58
CA PHE A 400 18.52 -9.63 0.26
C PHE A 400 18.80 -8.13 0.38
N TYR A 401 20.05 -7.71 0.28
CA TYR A 401 20.47 -6.33 0.53
C TYR A 401 19.85 -5.29 -0.40
N PRO A 402 19.60 -5.57 -1.71
CA PRO A 402 18.83 -4.65 -2.54
C PRO A 402 17.42 -4.32 -1.98
N MET A 403 16.78 -5.28 -1.30
CA MET A 403 15.50 -5.04 -0.65
C MET A 403 15.63 -4.15 0.57
N VAL A 404 16.67 -4.38 1.40
CA VAL A 404 16.99 -3.51 2.55
C VAL A 404 17.21 -2.08 2.09
N ALA A 405 18.06 -1.88 1.07
CA ALA A 405 18.30 -0.57 0.47
C ALA A 405 17.01 0.05 -0.09
N SER A 406 16.18 -0.72 -0.79
CA SER A 406 14.91 -0.20 -1.32
C SER A 406 13.95 0.25 -0.22
N THR A 407 13.96 -0.42 0.95
CA THR A 407 13.14 -0.04 2.10
C THR A 407 13.59 1.31 2.68
N GLU A 408 14.89 1.49 2.83
CA GLU A 408 15.50 2.74 3.28
C GLU A 408 15.28 3.89 2.28
N VAL A 409 15.49 3.63 0.98
CA VAL A 409 15.23 4.60 -0.10
C VAL A 409 13.77 5.03 -0.13
N ALA A 410 12.84 4.11 0.08
CA ALA A 410 11.41 4.46 0.17
C ALA A 410 11.13 5.44 1.32
N ALA A 411 11.78 5.28 2.47
CA ALA A 411 11.69 6.23 3.58
C ALA A 411 12.36 7.58 3.20
N ALA A 412 13.52 7.55 2.58
CA ALA A 412 14.24 8.76 2.14
C ALA A 412 13.42 9.58 1.14
N MET A 413 12.74 8.94 0.19
CA MET A 413 11.85 9.60 -0.78
C MET A 413 10.71 10.36 -0.11
N MET A 414 10.29 9.94 1.08
CA MET A 414 9.19 10.56 1.82
C MET A 414 9.66 11.66 2.78
N ARG A 415 10.96 11.91 2.89
CA ARG A 415 11.52 12.92 3.78
C ARG A 415 11.42 14.33 3.18
N GLY A 416 11.31 15.35 4.05
CA GLY A 416 11.33 16.75 3.66
C GLY A 416 10.15 17.19 2.78
N ASN A 417 10.38 18.20 1.97
CA ASN A 417 9.38 18.77 1.07
C ASN A 417 9.06 17.83 -0.11
N SER A 418 10.03 17.06 -0.57
CA SER A 418 9.82 16.10 -1.66
C SER A 418 8.76 15.04 -1.31
N GLY A 419 8.79 14.48 -0.11
CA GLY A 419 7.79 13.49 0.33
C GLY A 419 6.39 14.09 0.49
N LYS A 420 6.29 15.28 1.08
CA LYS A 420 5.03 16.01 1.19
C LYS A 420 4.41 16.27 -0.19
N ARG A 421 5.23 16.66 -1.17
CA ARG A 421 4.80 16.89 -2.55
C ARG A 421 4.32 15.59 -3.21
N LEU A 422 5.05 14.49 -3.09
CA LEU A 422 4.63 13.20 -3.64
C LEU A 422 3.23 12.80 -3.14
N MET A 423 2.96 13.01 -1.86
CA MET A 423 1.63 12.74 -1.30
C MET A 423 0.58 13.73 -1.76
N GLN A 424 0.91 15.02 -1.84
CA GLN A 424 -0.01 16.04 -2.34
C GLN A 424 -0.40 15.76 -3.80
N ASP A 425 0.55 15.43 -4.67
CA ASP A 425 0.31 15.09 -6.07
C ASP A 425 -0.61 13.85 -6.20
N SER A 426 -0.45 12.85 -5.33
CA SER A 426 -1.31 11.66 -5.30
C SER A 426 -2.73 11.99 -4.86
N LEU A 427 -2.89 12.80 -3.82
CA LEU A 427 -4.19 13.25 -3.32
C LEU A 427 -4.94 14.07 -4.37
N GLU A 428 -4.27 15.05 -4.97
CA GLU A 428 -4.86 15.91 -6.01
C GLU A 428 -5.32 15.11 -7.22
N ARG A 429 -4.50 14.14 -7.66
CA ARG A 429 -4.83 13.25 -8.78
C ARG A 429 -6.03 12.36 -8.46
N ALA A 430 -6.08 11.78 -7.26
CA ALA A 430 -7.20 10.97 -6.81
C ALA A 430 -8.50 11.79 -6.75
N VAL A 431 -8.46 13.00 -6.18
CA VAL A 431 -9.61 13.90 -6.11
C VAL A 431 -10.06 14.34 -7.51
N LYS A 432 -9.11 14.69 -8.39
CA LYS A 432 -9.40 15.03 -9.79
C LYS A 432 -10.12 13.87 -10.51
N PHE A 433 -9.60 12.65 -10.39
CA PHE A 433 -10.21 11.46 -11.01
C PHE A 433 -11.63 11.22 -10.47
N ARG A 434 -11.85 11.31 -9.16
CA ARG A 434 -13.18 11.19 -8.54
C ARG A 434 -14.17 12.21 -9.11
N LYS A 435 -13.75 13.46 -9.27
CA LYS A 435 -14.55 14.52 -9.87
C LYS A 435 -14.89 14.23 -11.35
N GLU A 436 -13.94 13.72 -12.11
CA GLU A 436 -14.18 13.36 -13.52
C GLU A 436 -15.20 12.21 -13.65
N ILE A 437 -15.16 11.18 -12.80
CA ILE A 437 -16.20 10.13 -12.80
C ILE A 437 -17.57 10.72 -12.49
N LYS A 438 -17.68 11.58 -11.47
CA LYS A 438 -18.96 12.24 -11.13
C LYS A 438 -19.47 13.11 -12.27
N LYS A 439 -18.61 13.82 -12.96
CA LYS A 439 -18.94 14.65 -14.11
C LYS A 439 -19.45 13.77 -15.28
N HIS A 440 -18.78 12.66 -15.61
CA HIS A 440 -19.24 11.73 -16.64
C HIS A 440 -20.62 11.16 -16.29
N LYS A 441 -20.82 10.76 -15.04
CA LYS A 441 -22.14 10.27 -14.58
C LYS A 441 -23.24 11.33 -14.74
N ALA A 442 -22.97 12.57 -14.39
CA ALA A 442 -23.93 13.67 -14.51
C ALA A 442 -24.33 14.00 -15.96
N HIS A 443 -23.49 13.69 -16.95
CA HIS A 443 -23.73 13.91 -18.36
C HIS A 443 -24.19 12.65 -19.12
N ALA A 444 -24.29 11.50 -18.43
CA ALA A 444 -24.68 10.26 -19.06
C ALA A 444 -26.19 10.21 -19.34
N ASP A 445 -26.58 9.84 -20.58
CA ASP A 445 -27.98 9.72 -20.97
C ASP A 445 -28.69 8.50 -20.34
N SER A 446 -27.93 7.47 -19.93
CA SER A 446 -28.48 6.24 -19.35
C SER A 446 -27.82 5.92 -18.00
N TRP A 447 -26.68 5.30 -18.01
CA TRP A 447 -25.92 4.92 -16.84
C TRP A 447 -24.44 5.28 -16.99
N TYR A 448 -23.77 5.45 -15.86
CA TYR A 448 -22.31 5.52 -15.78
C TYR A 448 -21.84 5.02 -14.41
N PHE A 449 -20.58 4.69 -14.32
CA PHE A 449 -19.94 4.36 -13.05
C PHE A 449 -20.07 5.50 -12.06
N ASP A 450 -20.09 5.15 -10.77
CA ASP A 450 -20.05 6.12 -9.69
C ASP A 450 -18.79 5.95 -8.84
N VAL A 451 -18.60 6.80 -7.85
CA VAL A 451 -17.51 6.71 -6.89
C VAL A 451 -18.08 6.74 -5.48
N TRP A 452 -17.66 5.80 -4.67
CA TRP A 452 -17.96 5.79 -3.25
C TRP A 452 -17.12 6.85 -2.54
N GLN A 453 -17.76 7.95 -2.14
CA GLN A 453 -17.11 9.13 -1.60
C GLN A 453 -18.12 10.07 -0.92
N PRO A 454 -17.65 11.01 -0.04
CA PRO A 454 -18.48 12.11 0.44
C PRO A 454 -18.97 13.01 -0.71
N GLU A 455 -20.05 13.76 -0.47
CA GLU A 455 -20.61 14.68 -1.47
C GLU A 455 -19.62 15.79 -1.84
N ASN A 456 -18.91 16.33 -0.84
CA ASN A 456 -17.84 17.29 -1.03
C ASN A 456 -16.49 16.60 -0.80
N VAL A 457 -15.54 16.75 -1.74
CA VAL A 457 -14.21 16.14 -1.71
C VAL A 457 -13.08 17.15 -1.62
N ASP A 458 -13.40 18.45 -1.53
CA ASP A 458 -12.41 19.52 -1.60
C ASP A 458 -11.75 19.85 -0.26
N ASN A 459 -12.42 19.55 0.85
CA ASN A 459 -11.93 19.87 2.18
C ASN A 459 -11.53 18.60 2.95
N ILE A 460 -10.49 18.72 3.78
CA ILE A 460 -9.98 17.62 4.63
C ILE A 460 -11.09 17.08 5.56
N GLU A 461 -11.92 17.93 6.10
CA GLU A 461 -12.98 17.59 7.06
C GLU A 461 -14.09 16.72 6.44
N CYS A 462 -14.30 16.83 5.12
CA CYS A 462 -15.35 16.09 4.41
C CYS A 462 -15.08 14.57 4.34
N TRP A 463 -13.84 14.12 4.60
CA TRP A 463 -13.46 12.71 4.55
C TRP A 463 -13.74 11.96 5.87
N GLU A 464 -14.16 12.67 6.92
CA GLU A 464 -14.71 12.04 8.13
C GLU A 464 -16.08 11.41 7.82
N LEU A 465 -16.35 10.23 8.40
CA LEU A 465 -17.65 9.59 8.32
C LEU A 465 -18.55 10.11 9.46
N HIS A 466 -19.72 10.64 9.11
CA HIS A 466 -20.70 11.09 10.07
C HIS A 466 -21.98 10.24 10.02
N GLN A 467 -22.60 9.98 11.16
CA GLN A 467 -23.83 9.18 11.25
C GLN A 467 -24.97 9.72 10.37
N THR A 468 -24.99 11.02 10.11
CA THR A 468 -25.99 11.68 9.25
C THR A 468 -25.78 11.47 7.76
N ASP A 469 -24.57 11.07 7.37
CA ASP A 469 -24.21 10.92 5.98
C ASP A 469 -24.72 9.57 5.44
N LYS A 470 -25.30 9.61 4.26
CA LYS A 470 -25.85 8.40 3.62
C LYS A 470 -24.88 7.74 2.63
N TRP A 471 -23.89 8.49 2.14
CA TRP A 471 -23.01 8.03 1.07
C TRP A 471 -22.19 6.79 1.45
N HIS A 472 -21.82 6.66 2.74
CA HIS A 472 -20.97 5.55 3.20
C HIS A 472 -21.74 4.24 3.43
N GLY A 473 -23.05 4.31 3.74
CA GLY A 473 -23.93 3.16 3.94
C GLY A 473 -23.65 2.32 5.19
N PHE A 474 -22.80 2.80 6.13
CA PHE A 474 -22.55 2.13 7.40
C PHE A 474 -23.57 2.55 8.47
N LYS A 475 -23.86 1.64 9.38
CA LYS A 475 -24.63 1.88 10.61
C LYS A 475 -23.66 2.14 11.78
N ASP A 476 -24.13 2.81 12.83
CA ASP A 476 -23.38 3.01 14.09
C ASP A 476 -22.01 3.70 13.88
N ILE A 477 -22.02 4.86 13.24
CA ILE A 477 -20.82 5.70 13.06
C ILE A 477 -20.67 6.67 14.23
N ASP A 478 -19.55 6.56 14.93
CA ASP A 478 -19.17 7.49 16.00
C ASP A 478 -18.48 8.74 15.43
N ALA A 479 -18.78 9.91 16.01
CA ALA A 479 -18.14 11.17 15.59
C ALA A 479 -16.62 11.15 15.82
N GLN A 480 -15.86 11.73 14.90
CA GLN A 480 -14.40 11.82 14.95
C GLN A 480 -13.71 10.46 15.16
N HIS A 481 -14.24 9.41 14.57
CA HIS A 481 -13.74 8.06 14.75
C HIS A 481 -13.16 7.44 13.48
N MET A 482 -13.85 7.59 12.35
CA MET A 482 -13.44 7.00 11.08
C MET A 482 -13.36 8.04 9.95
N TYR A 483 -12.42 7.82 9.04
CA TYR A 483 -12.11 8.70 7.91
C TYR A 483 -11.85 7.86 6.67
N LEU A 484 -12.33 8.31 5.50
CA LEU A 484 -12.02 7.67 4.22
C LEU A 484 -10.73 8.24 3.63
N ASP A 485 -9.89 7.36 3.13
CA ASP A 485 -8.67 7.70 2.41
C ASP A 485 -8.97 8.17 0.98
N PRO A 486 -8.64 9.41 0.61
CA PRO A 486 -8.91 9.91 -0.74
C PRO A 486 -8.22 9.13 -1.86
N ILE A 487 -7.01 8.59 -1.63
CA ILE A 487 -6.22 7.90 -2.66
C ILE A 487 -6.68 6.46 -2.93
N LYS A 488 -7.53 5.90 -2.06
CA LYS A 488 -8.19 4.62 -2.28
C LYS A 488 -9.55 4.84 -2.92
N VAL A 489 -9.59 4.79 -4.24
CA VAL A 489 -10.78 5.12 -5.03
C VAL A 489 -11.59 3.88 -5.29
N THR A 490 -12.78 3.80 -4.68
CA THR A 490 -13.74 2.72 -4.94
C THR A 490 -14.75 3.18 -5.98
N LEU A 491 -14.65 2.60 -7.17
CA LEU A 491 -15.63 2.75 -8.24
C LEU A 491 -16.84 1.88 -7.95
N LEU A 492 -18.04 2.38 -8.26
CA LEU A 492 -19.29 1.64 -8.14
C LEU A 492 -19.83 1.33 -9.54
N THR A 493 -20.26 0.07 -9.74
CA THR A 493 -20.95 -0.36 -10.95
C THR A 493 -22.46 -0.41 -10.69
N PRO A 494 -23.34 -0.28 -11.72
CA PRO A 494 -24.80 -0.39 -11.57
C PRO A 494 -25.25 -1.75 -11.00
N GLY A 495 -26.32 -1.75 -10.22
CA GLY A 495 -26.92 -2.96 -9.63
C GLY A 495 -27.40 -2.79 -8.20
N LEU A 496 -26.89 -1.76 -7.50
CA LEU A 496 -27.40 -1.30 -6.22
C LEU A 496 -27.73 0.19 -6.30
N ASP A 497 -28.87 0.57 -5.75
CA ASP A 497 -29.26 1.96 -5.62
C ASP A 497 -28.49 2.67 -4.48
N LYS A 498 -28.71 3.96 -4.31
CA LYS A 498 -28.10 4.78 -3.26
C LYS A 498 -28.44 4.37 -1.82
N ASN A 499 -29.48 3.55 -1.62
CA ASN A 499 -29.86 3.00 -0.33
C ASN A 499 -29.26 1.60 -0.10
N GLY A 500 -28.57 1.06 -1.11
CA GLY A 500 -28.00 -0.30 -1.08
C GLY A 500 -29.03 -1.37 -1.45
N GLU A 501 -30.14 -1.01 -2.10
CA GLU A 501 -31.16 -1.93 -2.57
C GLU A 501 -30.85 -2.42 -3.99
N LEU A 502 -31.18 -3.69 -4.28
CA LEU A 502 -30.94 -4.28 -5.60
C LEU A 502 -31.83 -3.64 -6.66
N GLU A 503 -31.24 -3.24 -7.77
CA GLU A 503 -31.96 -2.74 -8.95
C GLU A 503 -32.44 -3.91 -9.83
N LYS A 504 -33.28 -3.65 -10.83
CA LYS A 504 -33.77 -4.68 -11.76
C LYS A 504 -32.70 -5.23 -12.68
N THR A 505 -31.74 -4.39 -13.02
CA THR A 505 -30.61 -4.70 -13.88
C THR A 505 -29.33 -4.30 -13.20
N GLY A 506 -28.22 -5.00 -13.47
CA GLY A 506 -26.96 -4.69 -12.88
C GLY A 506 -25.78 -5.09 -13.75
N ILE A 507 -24.65 -4.47 -13.48
CA ILE A 507 -23.35 -4.79 -14.10
C ILE A 507 -22.42 -5.24 -12.98
N PRO A 508 -22.33 -6.56 -12.70
CA PRO A 508 -21.41 -7.07 -11.71
C PRO A 508 -19.98 -6.61 -12.00
N ALA A 509 -19.28 -6.14 -10.96
CA ALA A 509 -18.00 -5.47 -11.14
C ALA A 509 -16.88 -6.38 -11.69
N ASN A 510 -17.02 -7.70 -11.53
CA ASN A 510 -16.08 -8.67 -12.09
C ASN A 510 -16.03 -8.68 -13.63
N LEU A 511 -17.13 -8.35 -14.32
CA LEU A 511 -17.10 -8.15 -15.78
C LEU A 511 -16.20 -6.97 -16.15
N VAL A 512 -16.35 -5.86 -15.43
CA VAL A 512 -15.57 -4.65 -15.69
C VAL A 512 -14.10 -4.86 -15.36
N SER A 513 -13.78 -5.53 -14.25
CA SER A 513 -12.38 -5.79 -13.89
C SER A 513 -11.69 -6.74 -14.87
N LYS A 514 -12.37 -7.78 -15.38
CA LYS A 514 -11.83 -8.65 -16.43
C LYS A 514 -11.64 -7.91 -17.77
N PHE A 515 -12.57 -7.03 -18.11
CA PHE A 515 -12.41 -6.15 -19.26
C PHE A 515 -11.19 -5.23 -19.14
N LEU A 516 -10.98 -4.64 -17.97
CA LEU A 516 -9.81 -3.79 -17.68
C LEU A 516 -8.50 -4.59 -17.77
N GLU A 517 -8.50 -5.82 -17.24
CA GLU A 517 -7.35 -6.72 -17.31
C GLU A 517 -6.97 -7.07 -18.75
N ASP A 518 -7.94 -7.33 -19.63
CA ASP A 518 -7.71 -7.57 -21.06
C ASP A 518 -7.09 -6.38 -21.79
N ARG A 519 -7.18 -5.18 -21.20
CA ARG A 519 -6.55 -3.93 -21.67
C ARG A 519 -5.29 -3.55 -20.91
N GLY A 520 -4.76 -4.46 -20.09
CA GLY A 520 -3.53 -4.24 -19.31
C GLY A 520 -3.71 -3.34 -18.09
N ILE A 521 -4.95 -3.11 -17.64
CA ILE A 521 -5.26 -2.33 -16.43
C ILE A 521 -5.64 -3.28 -15.30
N ILE A 522 -4.75 -3.42 -14.33
CA ILE A 522 -4.95 -4.30 -13.17
C ILE A 522 -5.46 -3.47 -12.00
N VAL A 523 -6.61 -3.86 -11.47
CA VAL A 523 -7.24 -3.22 -10.30
C VAL A 523 -6.84 -3.92 -9.01
N GLU A 524 -6.99 -3.25 -7.88
CA GLU A 524 -6.56 -3.79 -6.59
C GLU A 524 -7.53 -4.83 -6.02
N LYS A 525 -8.82 -4.55 -6.08
CA LYS A 525 -9.87 -5.42 -5.53
C LYS A 525 -11.14 -5.28 -6.34
N THR A 526 -11.85 -6.39 -6.51
CA THR A 526 -13.18 -6.43 -7.13
C THR A 526 -14.18 -7.04 -6.15
N GLY A 527 -15.19 -6.28 -5.79
CA GLY A 527 -16.37 -6.77 -5.05
C GLY A 527 -17.54 -7.05 -5.98
N PRO A 528 -18.74 -7.32 -5.46
CA PRO A 528 -19.90 -7.59 -6.31
C PRO A 528 -20.27 -6.43 -7.26
N TYR A 529 -20.31 -5.20 -6.73
CA TYR A 529 -20.62 -3.97 -7.48
C TYR A 529 -19.63 -2.84 -7.21
N ASN A 530 -18.40 -3.17 -6.84
CA ASN A 530 -17.37 -2.17 -6.61
C ASN A 530 -16.00 -2.65 -7.05
N ILE A 531 -15.15 -1.70 -7.43
CA ILE A 531 -13.76 -1.92 -7.85
C ILE A 531 -12.89 -0.92 -7.11
N LEU A 532 -11.89 -1.40 -6.37
CA LEU A 532 -10.91 -0.55 -5.72
C LEU A 532 -9.71 -0.31 -6.62
N VAL A 533 -9.36 0.94 -6.84
CA VAL A 533 -8.15 1.38 -7.53
C VAL A 533 -7.32 2.28 -6.61
N LEU A 534 -6.00 2.15 -6.68
CA LEU A 534 -5.07 2.86 -5.81
C LEU A 534 -4.38 4.00 -6.56
N PHE A 535 -4.45 5.20 -6.00
CA PHE A 535 -3.73 6.38 -6.51
C PHE A 535 -2.45 6.62 -5.69
N SER A 536 -1.53 5.65 -5.71
CA SER A 536 -0.23 5.79 -5.03
C SER A 536 0.68 6.81 -5.72
N ILE A 537 1.82 7.12 -5.09
CA ILE A 537 2.86 7.99 -5.65
C ILE A 537 3.38 7.53 -7.04
N GLY A 538 3.15 6.27 -7.41
CA GLY A 538 3.52 5.71 -8.72
C GLY A 538 2.45 5.85 -9.82
N VAL A 539 1.31 6.47 -9.52
CA VAL A 539 0.25 6.73 -10.51
C VAL A 539 0.41 8.13 -11.08
N ASP A 540 0.50 8.23 -12.41
CA ASP A 540 0.57 9.47 -13.17
C ASP A 540 -0.78 9.78 -13.88
N ASP A 541 -0.84 10.93 -14.53
CA ASP A 541 -2.03 11.34 -15.27
C ASP A 541 -2.34 10.42 -16.46
N THR A 542 -1.31 9.81 -17.08
CA THR A 542 -1.48 8.88 -18.20
C THR A 542 -2.24 7.63 -17.75
N LYS A 543 -1.86 7.06 -16.60
CA LYS A 543 -2.55 5.89 -16.01
C LYS A 543 -4.00 6.22 -15.64
N ALA A 544 -4.24 7.39 -15.03
CA ALA A 544 -5.57 7.84 -14.66
C ALA A 544 -6.48 8.04 -15.90
N LEU A 545 -5.96 8.66 -16.96
CA LEU A 545 -6.67 8.85 -18.22
C LEU A 545 -6.92 7.52 -18.95
N SER A 546 -5.97 6.58 -18.92
CA SER A 546 -6.14 5.25 -19.52
C SER A 546 -7.27 4.49 -18.85
N LEU A 547 -7.38 4.55 -17.53
CA LEU A 547 -8.49 3.95 -16.80
C LEU A 547 -9.83 4.59 -17.18
N LEU A 548 -9.90 5.92 -17.23
CA LEU A 548 -11.13 6.63 -17.62
C LEU A 548 -11.55 6.28 -19.07
N HIS A 549 -10.58 6.19 -19.99
CA HIS A 549 -10.83 5.79 -21.37
C HIS A 549 -11.39 4.37 -21.45
N ALA A 550 -10.79 3.42 -20.74
CA ALA A 550 -11.25 2.03 -20.71
C ALA A 550 -12.67 1.89 -20.12
N LEU A 551 -13.02 2.67 -19.09
CA LEU A 551 -14.39 2.71 -18.56
C LEU A 551 -15.40 3.23 -19.59
N ASN A 552 -15.04 4.25 -20.37
CA ASN A 552 -15.88 4.76 -21.46
C ASN A 552 -16.02 3.74 -22.61
N GLU A 553 -14.94 3.03 -22.93
CA GLU A 553 -14.97 1.96 -23.95
C GLU A 553 -15.89 0.81 -23.49
N PHE A 554 -15.77 0.36 -22.21
CA PHE A 554 -16.67 -0.65 -21.67
C PHE A 554 -18.14 -0.21 -21.79
N LYS A 555 -18.44 1.03 -21.39
CA LYS A 555 -19.79 1.58 -21.52
C LYS A 555 -20.29 1.49 -22.96
N SER A 556 -19.48 1.92 -23.92
CA SER A 556 -19.87 1.93 -25.34
C SER A 556 -20.16 0.52 -25.87
N LEU A 557 -19.33 -0.47 -25.52
CA LEU A 557 -19.53 -1.87 -25.90
C LEU A 557 -20.75 -2.49 -25.20
N TYR A 558 -20.95 -2.16 -23.92
CA TYR A 558 -22.12 -2.61 -23.17
C TYR A 558 -23.42 -2.06 -23.72
N ASP A 559 -23.49 -0.76 -24.06
CA ASP A 559 -24.67 -0.12 -24.63
C ASP A 559 -24.98 -0.67 -26.03
N ALA A 560 -23.96 -0.96 -26.83
CA ALA A 560 -24.09 -1.64 -28.12
C ALA A 560 -24.49 -3.11 -27.99
N ASN A 561 -24.53 -3.66 -26.78
CA ASN A 561 -24.76 -5.06 -26.48
C ASN A 561 -23.83 -5.99 -27.27
N ALA A 562 -22.54 -5.70 -27.31
CA ALA A 562 -21.50 -6.45 -27.99
C ALA A 562 -21.42 -7.91 -27.47
N THR A 563 -20.78 -8.81 -28.23
CA THR A 563 -20.62 -10.21 -27.82
C THR A 563 -19.64 -10.34 -26.65
N VAL A 564 -19.75 -11.43 -25.89
CA VAL A 564 -18.75 -11.77 -24.83
C VAL A 564 -17.36 -11.94 -25.45
N GLU A 565 -17.26 -12.49 -26.67
CA GLU A 565 -16.00 -12.61 -27.42
C GLU A 565 -15.31 -11.25 -27.65
N GLU A 566 -16.09 -10.23 -28.03
CA GLU A 566 -15.57 -8.87 -28.28
C GLU A 566 -15.17 -8.15 -26.99
N VAL A 567 -15.96 -8.32 -25.92
CA VAL A 567 -15.78 -7.58 -24.68
C VAL A 567 -14.77 -8.26 -23.74
N LEU A 568 -14.85 -9.58 -23.61
CA LEU A 568 -14.08 -10.41 -22.67
C LEU A 568 -13.39 -11.58 -23.37
N PRO A 569 -12.45 -11.34 -24.30
CA PRO A 569 -11.85 -12.38 -25.13
C PRO A 569 -11.17 -13.49 -24.34
N ARG A 570 -10.57 -13.22 -23.19
CA ARG A 570 -9.97 -14.28 -22.36
C ARG A 570 -11.02 -15.21 -21.78
N VAL A 571 -12.10 -14.67 -21.22
CA VAL A 571 -13.23 -15.46 -20.68
C VAL A 571 -13.85 -16.31 -21.79
N PHE A 572 -14.05 -15.71 -22.96
CA PHE A 572 -14.53 -16.46 -24.13
C PHE A 572 -13.62 -17.62 -24.50
N ASN A 573 -12.30 -17.37 -24.59
CA ASN A 573 -11.32 -18.40 -24.98
C ASN A 573 -11.18 -19.56 -23.97
N GLU A 574 -11.50 -19.33 -22.70
CA GLU A 574 -11.52 -20.39 -21.68
C GLU A 574 -12.73 -21.33 -21.83
N SER A 575 -13.87 -20.83 -22.34
CA SER A 575 -15.10 -21.60 -22.50
C SER A 575 -15.89 -21.21 -23.77
N PRO A 576 -15.33 -21.40 -24.98
CA PRO A 576 -15.92 -20.87 -26.20
C PRO A 576 -17.34 -21.43 -26.48
N SER A 577 -17.55 -22.72 -26.22
CA SER A 577 -18.87 -23.35 -26.47
C SER A 577 -19.98 -22.84 -25.55
N PHE A 578 -19.61 -22.35 -24.36
CA PHE A 578 -20.58 -21.77 -23.42
C PHE A 578 -20.95 -20.35 -23.81
N TYR A 579 -19.97 -19.54 -24.21
CA TYR A 579 -20.13 -18.12 -24.49
C TYR A 579 -20.41 -17.80 -25.97
N GLN A 580 -20.53 -18.82 -26.85
CA GLN A 580 -20.81 -18.64 -28.25
C GLN A 580 -22.12 -17.85 -28.44
N ASP A 581 -22.06 -16.78 -29.21
CA ASP A 581 -23.17 -15.86 -29.50
C ASP A 581 -23.79 -15.14 -28.28
N MET A 582 -23.28 -15.37 -27.06
CA MET A 582 -23.76 -14.70 -25.86
C MET A 582 -23.42 -13.21 -25.90
N ARG A 583 -24.37 -12.37 -25.52
CA ARG A 583 -24.21 -10.92 -25.45
C ARG A 583 -23.80 -10.49 -24.04
N ILE A 584 -23.05 -9.37 -23.95
CA ILE A 584 -22.52 -8.89 -22.67
C ILE A 584 -23.62 -8.52 -21.67
N GLN A 585 -24.76 -7.98 -22.14
CA GLN A 585 -25.89 -7.67 -21.26
C GLN A 585 -26.60 -8.95 -20.77
N GLU A 586 -26.62 -10.01 -21.55
CA GLU A 586 -27.16 -11.30 -21.14
C GLU A 586 -26.29 -11.92 -20.03
N LEU A 587 -24.98 -11.91 -20.20
CA LEU A 587 -24.04 -12.37 -19.17
C LEU A 587 -24.16 -11.54 -17.88
N ALA A 588 -24.19 -10.22 -18.00
CA ALA A 588 -24.34 -9.32 -16.84
C ALA A 588 -25.63 -9.58 -16.09
N GLN A 589 -26.76 -9.70 -16.81
CA GLN A 589 -28.07 -9.97 -16.22
C GLN A 589 -28.15 -11.38 -15.60
N GLY A 590 -27.49 -12.36 -16.22
CA GLY A 590 -27.40 -13.72 -15.67
C GLY A 590 -26.74 -13.76 -14.29
N ILE A 591 -25.55 -13.15 -14.16
CA ILE A 591 -24.84 -13.06 -12.89
C ILE A 591 -25.63 -12.20 -11.88
N HIS A 592 -26.16 -11.05 -12.32
CA HIS A 592 -26.98 -10.17 -11.49
C HIS A 592 -28.22 -10.89 -10.93
N SER A 593 -28.87 -11.72 -11.74
CA SER A 593 -30.04 -12.49 -11.32
C SER A 593 -29.73 -13.50 -10.22
N LEU A 594 -28.54 -14.13 -10.24
CA LEU A 594 -28.08 -14.99 -9.14
C LEU A 594 -27.84 -14.18 -7.84
N ILE A 595 -27.22 -13.00 -7.97
CA ILE A 595 -27.02 -12.09 -6.85
C ILE A 595 -28.37 -11.65 -6.24
N CYS A 596 -29.37 -11.34 -7.08
CA CYS A 596 -30.71 -11.00 -6.65
C CYS A 596 -31.43 -12.18 -5.97
N LYS A 597 -31.28 -13.40 -6.53
CA LYS A 597 -31.87 -14.64 -5.96
C LYS A 597 -31.46 -14.83 -4.50
N HIS A 598 -30.22 -14.50 -4.16
CA HIS A 598 -29.65 -14.64 -2.82
C HIS A 598 -29.82 -13.39 -1.97
N ASN A 599 -30.43 -12.33 -2.46
CA ASN A 599 -30.55 -11.03 -1.77
C ASN A 599 -29.21 -10.59 -1.13
N LEU A 600 -28.20 -10.41 -1.97
CA LEU A 600 -26.83 -10.12 -1.53
C LEU A 600 -26.71 -9.03 -0.47
N PRO A 601 -27.38 -7.87 -0.52
CA PRO A 601 -27.26 -6.83 0.51
C PRO A 601 -27.63 -7.36 1.91
N GLU A 602 -28.73 -8.08 2.04
CA GLU A 602 -29.15 -8.68 3.30
C GLU A 602 -28.19 -9.77 3.75
N LEU A 603 -27.75 -10.59 2.80
CA LEU A 603 -26.78 -11.66 3.06
C LEU A 603 -25.42 -11.10 3.52
N MET A 604 -24.99 -9.97 2.96
CA MET A 604 -23.77 -9.28 3.39
C MET A 604 -23.85 -8.76 4.82
N PHE A 605 -25.01 -8.29 5.27
CA PHE A 605 -25.19 -7.90 6.66
C PHE A 605 -25.26 -9.11 7.59
N SER A 606 -26.10 -10.09 7.28
CA SER A 606 -26.36 -11.25 8.14
C SER A 606 -25.13 -12.15 8.29
N ALA A 607 -24.36 -12.37 7.22
CA ALA A 607 -23.15 -13.20 7.25
C ALA A 607 -22.02 -12.63 8.14
N PHE A 608 -22.06 -11.34 8.45
CA PHE A 608 -21.05 -10.69 9.29
C PHE A 608 -21.59 -10.13 10.60
N GLU A 609 -22.91 -10.25 10.84
CA GLU A 609 -23.53 -9.79 12.06
C GLU A 609 -23.26 -10.73 13.24
N VAL A 610 -23.32 -12.05 13.01
CA VAL A 610 -23.08 -13.06 14.02
C VAL A 610 -21.82 -13.85 13.68
N LEU A 611 -20.78 -13.69 14.51
CA LEU A 611 -19.55 -14.45 14.35
C LEU A 611 -19.78 -15.93 14.76
N PRO A 612 -19.08 -16.90 14.12
CA PRO A 612 -19.07 -18.28 14.58
C PRO A 612 -18.59 -18.38 16.02
N THR A 613 -19.05 -19.40 16.73
CA THR A 613 -18.70 -19.61 18.14
C THR A 613 -17.31 -20.23 18.25
N MET A 614 -16.41 -19.59 19.00
CA MET A 614 -15.10 -20.18 19.30
C MET A 614 -15.25 -21.33 20.32
N VAL A 615 -14.93 -22.53 19.90
CA VAL A 615 -14.96 -23.76 20.75
C VAL A 615 -13.57 -24.03 21.31
N MET A 616 -12.53 -23.76 20.53
CA MET A 616 -11.14 -23.84 20.94
C MET A 616 -10.32 -22.77 20.22
N ASN A 617 -9.15 -22.43 20.78
CA ASN A 617 -8.28 -21.46 20.11
C ASN A 617 -7.67 -22.05 18.82
N PRO A 618 -7.23 -21.20 17.85
CA PRO A 618 -6.67 -21.65 16.58
C PRO A 618 -5.46 -22.56 16.71
N HIS A 619 -4.65 -22.39 17.75
CA HIS A 619 -3.50 -23.27 18.02
C HIS A 619 -3.94 -24.71 18.27
N LYS A 620 -4.95 -24.91 19.13
CA LYS A 620 -5.46 -26.25 19.44
C LYS A 620 -6.05 -26.92 18.20
N ALA A 621 -6.80 -26.20 17.39
CA ALA A 621 -7.34 -26.71 16.12
C ALA A 621 -6.22 -27.17 15.18
N PHE A 622 -5.16 -26.35 15.04
CA PHE A 622 -4.00 -26.69 14.23
C PHE A 622 -3.22 -27.90 14.79
N GLN A 623 -3.09 -28.04 16.10
CA GLN A 623 -2.48 -29.23 16.72
C GLN A 623 -3.27 -30.52 16.44
N LEU A 624 -4.60 -30.43 16.35
CA LEU A 624 -5.45 -31.57 15.95
C LEU A 624 -5.24 -31.93 14.48
N GLU A 625 -5.10 -30.93 13.61
CA GLU A 625 -4.75 -31.15 12.20
C GLU A 625 -3.41 -31.89 12.05
N LEU A 626 -2.36 -31.41 12.74
CA LEU A 626 -1.03 -32.04 12.72
C LEU A 626 -1.05 -33.52 13.22
N LYS A 627 -1.99 -33.87 14.09
CA LYS A 627 -2.22 -35.25 14.59
C LYS A 627 -3.12 -36.06 13.67
N GLY A 628 -3.57 -35.53 12.52
CA GLY A 628 -4.51 -36.21 11.61
C GLY A 628 -5.93 -36.39 12.19
N GLN A 629 -6.29 -35.61 13.20
CA GLN A 629 -7.61 -35.60 13.84
C GLN A 629 -8.57 -34.64 13.17
N ILE A 630 -8.55 -34.65 11.83
CA ILE A 630 -9.44 -33.86 10.98
C ILE A 630 -10.07 -34.75 9.93
N GLU A 631 -11.18 -34.32 9.35
CA GLU A 631 -11.85 -34.99 8.25
C GLU A 631 -12.46 -34.01 7.25
N ASP A 632 -12.85 -34.48 6.08
CA ASP A 632 -13.53 -33.71 5.07
C ASP A 632 -15.03 -33.59 5.39
N CYS A 633 -15.58 -32.41 5.22
CA CYS A 633 -17.00 -32.11 5.33
C CYS A 633 -17.43 -31.28 4.12
N TYR A 634 -18.62 -31.52 3.58
CA TYR A 634 -19.16 -30.60 2.58
C TYR A 634 -19.51 -29.27 3.23
N LEU A 635 -19.32 -28.19 2.47
CA LEU A 635 -19.52 -26.83 2.96
C LEU A 635 -20.95 -26.62 3.51
N GLU A 636 -21.94 -27.18 2.83
CA GLU A 636 -23.36 -27.13 3.23
C GLU A 636 -23.66 -27.85 4.56
N ASP A 637 -22.81 -28.79 4.98
CA ASP A 637 -23.00 -29.62 6.16
C ASP A 637 -22.19 -29.13 7.39
N MET A 638 -21.64 -27.91 7.35
CA MET A 638 -20.75 -27.38 8.38
C MET A 638 -21.45 -26.94 9.68
N VAL A 639 -22.77 -26.76 9.69
CA VAL A 639 -23.49 -26.34 10.90
C VAL A 639 -23.27 -27.35 12.03
N GLY A 640 -22.85 -26.86 13.19
CA GLY A 640 -22.53 -27.70 14.36
C GLY A 640 -21.16 -28.40 14.28
N LYS A 641 -20.35 -28.14 13.25
CA LYS A 641 -18.99 -28.71 13.11
C LYS A 641 -17.92 -27.67 13.47
N ILE A 642 -16.83 -28.14 14.06
CA ILE A 642 -15.68 -27.29 14.40
C ILE A 642 -14.76 -27.20 13.19
N ASN A 643 -14.55 -26.01 12.72
CA ASN A 643 -13.67 -25.76 11.57
C ASN A 643 -12.20 -25.97 11.94
N ALA A 644 -11.45 -26.71 11.10
CA ALA A 644 -10.04 -26.97 11.34
C ALA A 644 -9.13 -25.90 10.72
N ASN A 645 -9.50 -25.32 9.58
CA ASN A 645 -8.71 -24.40 8.80
C ASN A 645 -9.41 -23.04 8.65
N MET A 646 -8.65 -22.03 8.22
CA MET A 646 -9.21 -20.74 7.88
C MET A 646 -9.99 -20.82 6.57
N ILE A 647 -11.23 -20.32 6.55
CA ILE A 647 -12.03 -20.19 5.33
C ILE A 647 -12.12 -18.69 5.00
N LEU A 648 -11.63 -18.33 3.82
CA LEU A 648 -11.68 -16.96 3.35
C LEU A 648 -11.85 -16.88 1.83
N PRO A 649 -12.85 -16.13 1.33
CA PRO A 649 -12.96 -15.82 -0.09
C PRO A 649 -11.92 -14.75 -0.47
N TYR A 650 -11.37 -14.87 -1.67
CA TYR A 650 -10.39 -13.92 -2.19
C TYR A 650 -10.85 -13.37 -3.56
N PRO A 651 -11.05 -12.08 -3.69
CA PRO A 651 -11.00 -11.01 -2.69
C PRO A 651 -12.17 -11.04 -1.69
N PRO A 652 -12.10 -10.39 -0.52
CA PRO A 652 -11.08 -9.43 -0.07
C PRO A 652 -9.95 -10.06 0.76
N GLY A 653 -9.93 -11.39 0.97
CA GLY A 653 -8.88 -12.04 1.75
C GLY A 653 -9.02 -11.86 3.27
N VAL A 654 -10.25 -11.62 3.74
CA VAL A 654 -10.60 -11.50 5.17
C VAL A 654 -11.25 -12.81 5.63
N PRO A 655 -10.74 -13.45 6.70
CA PRO A 655 -11.27 -14.71 7.17
C PRO A 655 -12.73 -14.63 7.63
N LEU A 656 -13.59 -15.48 7.08
CA LEU A 656 -14.99 -15.64 7.49
C LEU A 656 -15.14 -16.62 8.65
N VAL A 657 -14.40 -17.74 8.58
CA VAL A 657 -14.38 -18.75 9.63
C VAL A 657 -12.93 -19.00 10.02
N MET A 658 -12.66 -18.95 11.31
CA MET A 658 -11.33 -19.17 11.86
C MET A 658 -11.16 -20.63 12.31
N PRO A 659 -9.93 -21.16 12.40
CA PRO A 659 -9.68 -22.46 13.00
C PRO A 659 -10.19 -22.50 14.46
N GLY A 660 -10.87 -23.58 14.82
CA GLY A 660 -11.45 -23.77 16.16
C GLY A 660 -12.83 -23.13 16.38
N GLU A 661 -13.35 -22.44 15.38
CA GLU A 661 -14.72 -21.92 15.40
C GLU A 661 -15.74 -22.94 14.88
N MET A 662 -16.95 -22.86 15.39
CA MET A 662 -18.11 -23.66 15.00
C MET A 662 -19.20 -22.76 14.42
N ILE A 663 -19.70 -23.08 13.25
CA ILE A 663 -20.86 -22.43 12.66
C ILE A 663 -22.12 -22.92 13.37
N THR A 664 -22.89 -21.99 13.93
CA THR A 664 -24.19 -22.25 14.55
C THR A 664 -25.33 -21.92 13.58
N GLU A 665 -26.57 -22.23 13.94
CA GLU A 665 -27.74 -21.81 13.14
C GLU A 665 -27.82 -20.29 12.99
N GLU A 666 -27.38 -19.53 14.01
CA GLU A 666 -27.37 -18.06 13.96
C GLU A 666 -26.31 -17.49 13.00
N SER A 667 -25.14 -18.17 12.85
CA SER A 667 -24.07 -17.79 11.92
C SER A 667 -24.14 -18.49 10.56
N LYS A 668 -25.20 -19.28 10.31
CA LYS A 668 -25.42 -19.98 9.02
C LYS A 668 -25.41 -19.06 7.80
N PRO A 669 -25.81 -17.79 7.83
CA PRO A 669 -25.69 -16.87 6.69
C PRO A 669 -24.27 -16.78 6.11
N ILE A 670 -23.22 -17.10 6.88
CA ILE A 670 -21.85 -17.22 6.36
C ILE A 670 -21.77 -18.31 5.30
N LEU A 671 -22.39 -19.49 5.53
CA LEU A 671 -22.41 -20.59 4.55
C LEU A 671 -23.23 -20.22 3.32
N GLU A 672 -24.35 -19.55 3.51
CA GLU A 672 -25.22 -19.09 2.42
C GLU A 672 -24.46 -18.10 1.51
N PHE A 673 -23.66 -17.21 2.10
CA PHE A 673 -22.79 -16.30 1.36
C PHE A 673 -21.70 -17.06 0.56
N LEU A 674 -21.02 -18.01 1.18
CA LEU A 674 -20.02 -18.85 0.50
C LEU A 674 -20.63 -19.68 -0.62
N MET A 675 -21.80 -20.27 -0.39
CA MET A 675 -22.53 -21.09 -1.37
C MET A 675 -22.98 -20.24 -2.57
N MET A 676 -23.41 -18.98 -2.36
CA MET A 676 -23.73 -18.07 -3.45
C MET A 676 -22.49 -17.84 -4.35
N LEU A 677 -21.32 -17.61 -3.76
CA LEU A 677 -20.08 -17.44 -4.53
C LEU A 677 -19.75 -18.70 -5.36
N CYS A 678 -19.93 -19.87 -4.76
CA CYS A 678 -19.74 -21.15 -5.46
C CYS A 678 -20.75 -21.34 -6.60
N GLU A 679 -22.02 -20.94 -6.41
CA GLU A 679 -23.08 -21.02 -7.44
C GLU A 679 -22.77 -20.14 -8.63
N ILE A 680 -22.28 -18.91 -8.43
CA ILE A 680 -21.89 -18.01 -9.53
C ILE A 680 -20.82 -18.66 -10.39
N GLY A 681 -19.74 -19.18 -9.79
CA GLY A 681 -18.66 -19.85 -10.50
C GLY A 681 -19.08 -21.16 -11.20
N ALA A 682 -20.08 -21.87 -10.64
CA ALA A 682 -20.62 -23.08 -11.27
C ALA A 682 -21.45 -22.76 -12.52
N HIS A 683 -22.17 -21.63 -12.55
CA HIS A 683 -23.01 -21.23 -13.67
C HIS A 683 -22.27 -20.46 -14.76
N PHE A 684 -21.23 -19.72 -14.41
CA PHE A 684 -20.49 -18.84 -15.33
C PHE A 684 -18.98 -19.17 -15.28
N PRO A 685 -18.48 -20.05 -16.16
CA PRO A 685 -17.06 -20.39 -16.24
C PRO A 685 -16.18 -19.14 -16.40
N GLY A 686 -15.08 -19.05 -15.64
CA GLY A 686 -14.22 -17.87 -15.61
C GLY A 686 -14.63 -16.78 -14.60
N PHE A 687 -15.73 -16.99 -13.85
CA PHE A 687 -16.18 -16.10 -12.76
C PHE A 687 -16.17 -16.79 -11.40
N GLU A 688 -15.36 -17.83 -11.27
CA GLU A 688 -15.14 -18.53 -10.01
C GLU A 688 -14.48 -17.60 -8.98
N THR A 689 -14.94 -17.68 -7.73
CA THR A 689 -14.26 -17.05 -6.59
C THR A 689 -13.31 -18.05 -5.95
N ASP A 690 -12.06 -17.68 -5.77
CA ASP A 690 -11.11 -18.48 -4.98
C ASP A 690 -11.48 -18.41 -3.50
N ILE A 691 -11.74 -19.56 -2.88
CA ILE A 691 -12.08 -19.67 -1.46
C ILE A 691 -10.99 -20.50 -0.78
N HIS A 692 -10.03 -19.83 -0.14
CA HIS A 692 -9.02 -20.53 0.63
C HIS A 692 -9.67 -21.35 1.76
N GLY A 693 -9.21 -22.58 1.93
CA GLY A 693 -9.75 -23.51 2.92
C GLY A 693 -10.98 -24.28 2.46
N ALA A 694 -11.49 -24.04 1.25
CA ALA A 694 -12.53 -24.82 0.60
C ALA A 694 -12.03 -25.38 -0.74
N TYR A 695 -12.35 -26.64 -1.03
CA TYR A 695 -11.80 -27.38 -2.17
C TYR A 695 -12.93 -27.89 -3.06
N ARG A 696 -13.00 -27.42 -4.31
CA ARG A 696 -13.99 -27.86 -5.29
C ARG A 696 -13.77 -29.34 -5.62
N GLN A 697 -14.86 -30.12 -5.61
CA GLN A 697 -14.89 -31.54 -5.95
C GLN A 697 -15.32 -31.71 -7.42
N GLU A 698 -15.18 -32.94 -7.94
CA GLU A 698 -15.59 -33.29 -9.32
C GLU A 698 -17.10 -33.11 -9.55
N ASP A 699 -17.91 -33.26 -8.51
CA ASP A 699 -19.35 -33.03 -8.53
C ASP A 699 -19.76 -31.54 -8.46
N GLY A 700 -18.78 -30.64 -8.42
CA GLY A 700 -18.97 -29.18 -8.34
C GLY A 700 -19.21 -28.64 -6.93
N ARG A 701 -19.40 -29.49 -5.92
CA ARG A 701 -19.54 -29.07 -4.52
C ARG A 701 -18.18 -28.75 -3.88
N TYR A 702 -18.20 -28.09 -2.76
CA TYR A 702 -16.99 -27.70 -2.04
C TYR A 702 -16.85 -28.48 -0.72
N LYS A 703 -15.65 -28.95 -0.43
CA LYS A 703 -15.29 -29.54 0.86
C LYS A 703 -14.36 -28.63 1.65
N VAL A 704 -14.48 -28.70 2.95
CA VAL A 704 -13.65 -28.03 3.95
C VAL A 704 -13.12 -29.04 4.95
N LYS A 705 -12.13 -28.66 5.74
CA LYS A 705 -11.59 -29.49 6.83
C LYS A 705 -12.26 -29.15 8.14
N ILE A 706 -12.76 -30.16 8.84
CA ILE A 706 -13.33 -30.05 10.19
C ILE A 706 -12.55 -30.92 11.18
N VAL A 707 -12.62 -30.56 12.46
CA VAL A 707 -12.08 -31.38 13.55
C VAL A 707 -12.98 -32.61 13.72
N LYS A 708 -12.39 -33.80 13.82
CA LYS A 708 -13.14 -35.03 14.12
C LYS A 708 -13.83 -34.93 15.48
N ALA A 709 -15.07 -35.42 15.54
CA ALA A 709 -15.89 -35.46 16.75
C ALA A 709 -15.29 -36.31 17.87
#